data_5049262571dbfa1ab4631391cfcd4171
#
_entry.id   5049262571dbfa1ab4631391cfcd4171
#
_cell.length_a   1.000
_cell.length_b   1.000
_cell.length_c   1.000
_cell.angle_alpha   90.00
_cell.angle_beta   90.00
_cell.angle_gamma   90.00
#
_symmetry.space_group_name_H-M   'P 1'
#
loop_
_entity.id
_entity.type
_entity.pdbx_description
1 polymer ?
#
loop_
_entity_poly.entity_id
_entity_poly.type
_entity_poly.pdbx_seq_one_letter_code
_entity_poly.pdbx_strand_id
1 'polypeptide(L)'
;MSLKIYKQSIGGGEISPSMYSRITDPSYSAGLAKCRNMIVEPQGPVVRRPGFSMVRETKYPDRKCRLIPFTFSATQTMILEFGHHYVRFHTNGSTLMNGNVPYEVATDYDESELFDIDYAQSVDIITLVHCSHPPRELRRYGALDWRLVDITFNTSLTPPTGVTATQHILGSATYKDGYVRKYVVTSCNVDNTEESKASAAASVICNPYGDGAYNTITWNTVAGADHYRVYRDKGGIYGYIGETRTNSIDDDNIAPDSSITPPIYDDVFLTSGGISAATVVAQGTGYTGPNGELLSVSLLESETWVLKGEGYDYGGKFKDAPMLGAYYDSKWNLMSSGDKYGYPVGWIPSNFMDYFTFSITVHDAEGSGVGAVVSPVKASMADWFDITPPDYYKPNPRVIGIRPLKGLTIIQAGSGYKRPVITISITGWPTWSDAYDKITGVFEFYHYTGSFQASATSAGFMQSSINVTDATGSGAVLEPVFSQGKLTNVLIKNAGAGYSNPTATLISNYGSGAQISLTVANAGDYPGCVSYFEQRRWFAGSRMRPQYIWATKTGTETDMGYSLPSQSTDRIKVRVASQDSNRIRHIVPLSQLLMLTASGEWRVSPVNSDAITPESMSVRPQSYVGSSQTKPVLINNTMIFASARGGHLRELGYSYQAGGYITSDVCLRAAHLFDHHEVVDIAYAKAPYSIFWCVNDIGKLISFTYVPEQQVGAFAQHETQGDFESCAVVPESNEDILYVVTKRKIGENTVRFVERMNEYIIDKDEDYLFMDCAGTYSGPAKTEISGISWLNGMKVSILADGYCVPDQVVQNGKITLRRAASKVHVGLPYNSDIQTLPLALQLQDLSFGSNHRKNISGVAVRMIDSASILAGSSFDDLYQQPTRGRETPGTPPKKRNGEFEVDIAASWTDDGQVCIRQSAPLPLKISSITVTCDVV
;
A
#
# COMPACT_ATOMS: atom_id res chain seq x y z
N MET A 1 13.63 -18.04 -60.95
CA MET A 1 14.48 -16.85 -60.78
C MET A 1 15.16 -16.98 -59.43
N SER A 2 16.48 -17.07 -59.41
CA SER A 2 17.20 -17.20 -58.11
C SER A 2 17.36 -15.82 -57.48
N LEU A 3 16.82 -15.65 -56.29
CA LEU A 3 16.85 -14.40 -55.57
C LEU A 3 17.69 -14.56 -54.29
N LYS A 4 18.53 -13.59 -54.02
CA LYS A 4 19.20 -13.53 -52.70
C LYS A 4 18.48 -12.51 -51.81
N ILE A 5 17.95 -13.00 -50.67
CA ILE A 5 17.17 -12.23 -49.71
C ILE A 5 18.01 -12.04 -48.47
N TYR A 6 18.32 -10.79 -48.16
CA TYR A 6 19.13 -10.44 -47.02
C TYR A 6 18.26 -10.00 -45.83
N LYS A 7 18.32 -10.72 -44.74
CA LYS A 7 17.69 -10.35 -43.45
C LYS A 7 18.73 -9.64 -42.60
N GLN A 8 18.67 -8.32 -42.58
CA GLN A 8 19.66 -7.44 -41.96
C GLN A 8 19.77 -7.57 -40.46
N SER A 9 18.66 -7.88 -39.80
CA SER A 9 18.60 -8.00 -38.36
C SER A 9 17.69 -9.17 -37.99
N ILE A 10 18.01 -9.82 -36.91
CA ILE A 10 17.17 -10.87 -36.29
C ILE A 10 16.80 -10.47 -34.84
N GLY A 11 16.96 -9.16 -34.53
CA GLY A 11 16.73 -8.59 -33.21
C GLY A 11 15.27 -8.40 -32.80
N GLY A 12 14.32 -8.82 -33.67
CA GLY A 12 12.89 -8.77 -33.34
C GLY A 12 12.41 -9.92 -32.42
N GLY A 13 13.24 -10.94 -32.21
CA GLY A 13 12.90 -12.11 -31.41
C GLY A 13 11.78 -12.97 -32.05
N GLU A 14 11.18 -13.82 -31.25
CA GLU A 14 10.09 -14.70 -31.67
C GLU A 14 8.78 -13.93 -31.83
N ILE A 15 8.11 -14.16 -32.96
CA ILE A 15 6.86 -13.47 -33.32
C ILE A 15 5.74 -14.51 -33.47
N SER A 16 4.56 -14.15 -32.99
CA SER A 16 3.36 -14.99 -33.06
C SER A 16 2.95 -15.33 -34.48
N PRO A 17 2.53 -16.57 -34.74
CA PRO A 17 1.98 -16.97 -36.04
C PRO A 17 0.82 -16.08 -36.52
N SER A 18 0.03 -15.52 -35.63
CA SER A 18 -1.04 -14.58 -35.96
C SER A 18 -0.54 -13.25 -36.61
N MET A 19 0.77 -12.96 -36.47
CA MET A 19 1.41 -11.78 -37.05
C MET A 19 2.03 -12.05 -38.43
N TYR A 20 2.05 -13.29 -38.94
CA TYR A 20 2.75 -13.64 -40.19
C TYR A 20 2.18 -12.94 -41.41
N SER A 21 0.91 -12.56 -41.39
CA SER A 21 0.29 -11.78 -42.46
C SER A 21 0.61 -10.27 -42.45
N ARG A 22 1.23 -9.76 -41.36
CA ARG A 22 1.56 -8.32 -41.20
C ARG A 22 2.93 -7.98 -41.76
N ILE A 23 3.17 -8.29 -43.04
CA ILE A 23 4.45 -8.16 -43.70
C ILE A 23 4.99 -6.71 -43.72
N THR A 24 4.08 -5.73 -43.66
CA THR A 24 4.45 -4.29 -43.66
C THR A 24 4.89 -3.79 -42.29
N ASP A 25 4.72 -4.59 -41.23
CA ASP A 25 5.21 -4.21 -39.91
C ASP A 25 6.76 -4.25 -39.90
N PRO A 26 7.44 -3.19 -39.46
CA PRO A 26 8.91 -3.16 -39.38
C PRO A 26 9.50 -4.31 -38.57
N SER A 27 8.79 -4.79 -37.55
CA SER A 27 9.22 -5.91 -36.72
C SER A 27 9.21 -7.26 -37.48
N TYR A 28 8.45 -7.39 -38.57
CA TYR A 28 8.43 -8.60 -39.37
C TYR A 28 9.79 -8.89 -39.98
N SER A 29 10.44 -7.87 -40.53
CA SER A 29 11.76 -8.00 -41.18
C SER A 29 12.84 -8.49 -40.20
N ALA A 30 12.75 -8.13 -38.92
CA ALA A 30 13.69 -8.50 -37.86
C ALA A 30 13.24 -9.70 -37.03
N GLY A 31 11.99 -10.16 -37.18
CA GLY A 31 11.41 -11.23 -36.38
C GLY A 31 11.78 -12.65 -36.81
N LEU A 32 11.56 -13.59 -35.92
CA LEU A 32 11.78 -15.02 -36.11
C LEU A 32 10.47 -15.78 -35.84
N ALA A 33 10.27 -16.89 -36.51
CA ALA A 33 9.17 -17.82 -36.25
C ALA A 33 9.44 -18.68 -35.01
N LYS A 34 10.73 -19.00 -34.74
CA LYS A 34 11.19 -19.65 -33.51
C LYS A 34 12.53 -19.04 -33.09
N CYS A 35 12.65 -18.80 -31.78
CA CYS A 35 13.89 -18.39 -31.13
C CYS A 35 14.03 -19.18 -29.82
N ARG A 36 14.66 -20.35 -29.89
CA ARG A 36 14.74 -21.29 -28.76
C ARG A 36 16.17 -21.39 -28.26
N ASN A 37 16.31 -21.25 -26.93
CA ASN A 37 17.63 -21.27 -26.24
C ASN A 37 18.64 -20.28 -26.85
N MET A 38 18.14 -19.15 -27.32
CA MET A 38 18.91 -18.03 -27.83
C MET A 38 18.52 -16.78 -27.05
N ILE A 39 19.41 -15.84 -26.91
CA ILE A 39 19.17 -14.51 -26.32
C ILE A 39 19.37 -13.48 -27.43
N VAL A 40 18.44 -12.56 -27.54
CA VAL A 40 18.55 -11.44 -28.46
C VAL A 40 19.34 -10.33 -27.80
N GLU A 41 20.46 -9.93 -28.39
CA GLU A 41 21.23 -8.80 -27.89
C GLU A 41 20.61 -7.46 -28.35
N PRO A 42 20.75 -6.39 -27.56
CA PRO A 42 20.20 -5.07 -27.93
C PRO A 42 20.70 -4.54 -29.28
N GLN A 43 21.89 -4.95 -29.69
CA GLN A 43 22.52 -4.56 -30.95
C GLN A 43 21.95 -5.29 -32.19
N GLY A 44 21.08 -6.29 -31.98
CA GLY A 44 20.40 -7.04 -33.05
C GLY A 44 20.85 -8.47 -33.29
N PRO A 45 22.07 -8.93 -32.96
CA PRO A 45 22.46 -10.32 -33.05
C PRO A 45 21.67 -11.20 -32.07
N VAL A 46 21.54 -12.49 -32.39
CA VAL A 46 21.11 -13.51 -31.44
C VAL A 46 22.30 -14.38 -31.05
N VAL A 47 22.40 -14.63 -29.75
CA VAL A 47 23.51 -15.42 -29.15
C VAL A 47 22.92 -16.64 -28.45
N ARG A 48 23.63 -17.76 -28.52
CA ARG A 48 23.29 -18.95 -27.76
C ARG A 48 23.29 -18.63 -26.27
N ARG A 49 22.21 -18.97 -25.53
CA ARG A 49 22.19 -18.75 -24.12
C ARG A 49 23.30 -19.55 -23.41
N PRO A 50 23.93 -19.01 -22.37
CA PRO A 50 24.79 -19.80 -21.50
C PRO A 50 24.02 -20.99 -20.90
N GLY A 51 24.73 -22.06 -20.58
CA GLY A 51 24.17 -23.21 -19.89
C GLY A 51 24.00 -22.96 -18.41
N PHE A 52 23.40 -23.91 -17.72
CA PHE A 52 23.20 -23.86 -16.27
C PHE A 52 24.13 -24.85 -15.56
N SER A 53 24.89 -24.39 -14.60
CA SER A 53 25.64 -25.23 -13.67
C SER A 53 24.76 -25.64 -12.49
N MET A 54 24.85 -26.91 -12.09
CA MET A 54 24.14 -27.42 -10.93
C MET A 54 24.78 -26.87 -9.65
N VAL A 55 23.99 -26.15 -8.85
CA VAL A 55 24.43 -25.64 -7.54
C VAL A 55 24.16 -26.67 -6.47
N ARG A 56 22.91 -27.12 -6.38
CA ARG A 56 22.51 -28.14 -5.40
C ARG A 56 21.16 -28.73 -5.69
N GLU A 57 20.94 -29.96 -5.25
CA GLU A 57 19.64 -30.58 -5.12
C GLU A 57 18.88 -29.93 -3.94
N THR A 58 17.59 -29.62 -4.12
CA THR A 58 16.75 -29.06 -3.07
C THR A 58 16.59 -30.02 -1.90
N LYS A 59 16.26 -29.53 -0.72
CA LYS A 59 16.12 -30.38 0.48
C LYS A 59 15.06 -31.47 0.33
N TYR A 60 13.96 -31.11 -0.31
CA TYR A 60 12.87 -32.04 -0.65
C TYR A 60 12.69 -32.04 -2.16
N PRO A 61 13.36 -32.98 -2.86
CA PRO A 61 13.37 -32.99 -4.33
C PRO A 61 12.02 -33.20 -4.98
N ASP A 62 11.07 -33.77 -4.25
CA ASP A 62 9.68 -33.99 -4.67
C ASP A 62 8.78 -32.75 -4.49
N ARG A 63 9.23 -31.72 -3.77
CA ARG A 63 8.46 -30.52 -3.44
C ARG A 63 8.97 -29.27 -4.14
N LYS A 64 8.06 -28.37 -4.48
CA LYS A 64 8.40 -27.06 -5.06
C LYS A 64 9.19 -26.20 -4.07
N CYS A 65 10.06 -25.38 -4.61
CA CYS A 65 10.71 -24.29 -3.88
C CYS A 65 10.71 -23.03 -4.73
N ARG A 66 10.91 -21.89 -4.07
CA ARG A 66 10.96 -20.56 -4.68
C ARG A 66 12.29 -19.90 -4.38
N LEU A 67 12.83 -19.19 -5.36
CA LEU A 67 14.04 -18.39 -5.20
C LEU A 67 13.67 -16.93 -4.91
N ILE A 68 14.31 -16.36 -3.90
CA ILE A 68 14.19 -14.94 -3.57
C ILE A 68 15.59 -14.32 -3.57
N PRO A 69 15.83 -13.24 -4.31
CA PRO A 69 17.13 -12.59 -4.35
C PRO A 69 17.36 -11.76 -3.07
N PHE A 70 18.63 -11.74 -2.61
CA PHE A 70 19.09 -10.88 -1.55
C PHE A 70 20.39 -10.20 -1.97
N THR A 71 20.37 -8.86 -1.94
CA THR A 71 21.51 -8.04 -2.34
C THR A 71 21.90 -7.09 -1.21
N PHE A 72 22.93 -7.43 -0.45
CA PHE A 72 23.46 -6.56 0.58
C PHE A 72 24.39 -5.47 -0.01
N SER A 73 25.26 -5.88 -0.93
CA SER A 73 26.13 -4.99 -1.68
C SER A 73 26.40 -5.58 -3.07
N ALA A 74 27.07 -4.85 -3.94
CA ALA A 74 27.42 -5.34 -5.28
C ALA A 74 28.27 -6.63 -5.27
N THR A 75 28.95 -6.94 -4.16
CA THR A 75 29.83 -8.10 -4.01
C THR A 75 29.30 -9.15 -3.03
N GLN A 76 28.27 -8.82 -2.27
CA GLN A 76 27.66 -9.73 -1.29
C GLN A 76 26.19 -9.94 -1.63
N THR A 77 25.98 -10.92 -2.47
CA THR A 77 24.66 -11.29 -2.96
C THR A 77 24.39 -12.76 -2.67
N MET A 78 23.14 -13.09 -2.49
CA MET A 78 22.69 -14.44 -2.22
C MET A 78 21.37 -14.72 -2.90
N ILE A 79 21.15 -15.97 -3.23
CA ILE A 79 19.85 -16.53 -3.57
C ILE A 79 19.33 -17.30 -2.38
N LEU A 80 18.14 -16.99 -1.95
CA LEU A 80 17.43 -17.67 -0.88
C LEU A 80 16.51 -18.73 -1.48
N GLU A 81 16.77 -20.00 -1.22
CA GLU A 81 15.93 -21.14 -1.58
C GLU A 81 14.86 -21.31 -0.48
N PHE A 82 13.67 -20.79 -0.67
CA PHE A 82 12.53 -21.05 0.18
C PHE A 82 11.87 -22.36 -0.22
N GLY A 83 11.85 -23.31 0.70
CA GLY A 83 11.17 -24.59 0.53
C GLY A 83 10.23 -24.88 1.70
N HIS A 84 9.64 -26.08 1.71
CA HIS A 84 8.72 -26.51 2.75
C HIS A 84 9.37 -26.49 4.15
N HIS A 85 9.01 -25.48 4.94
CA HIS A 85 9.51 -25.22 6.30
C HIS A 85 11.02 -24.95 6.42
N TYR A 86 11.68 -24.44 5.38
CA TYR A 86 13.08 -24.04 5.46
C TYR A 86 13.43 -22.93 4.46
N VAL A 87 14.54 -22.25 4.72
CA VAL A 87 15.27 -21.43 3.75
C VAL A 87 16.75 -21.82 3.76
N ARG A 88 17.33 -22.01 2.58
CA ARG A 88 18.78 -22.20 2.31
C ARG A 88 19.33 -21.02 1.57
N PHE A 89 20.66 -20.90 1.56
CA PHE A 89 21.38 -19.76 1.02
C PHE A 89 22.41 -20.20 0.00
N HIS A 90 22.38 -19.61 -1.19
CA HIS A 90 23.35 -19.87 -2.26
C HIS A 90 24.04 -18.57 -2.64
N THR A 91 25.32 -18.62 -2.93
CA THR A 91 26.14 -17.49 -3.35
C THR A 91 27.25 -17.95 -4.28
N ASN A 92 27.51 -17.23 -5.37
CA ASN A 92 28.57 -17.54 -6.34
C ASN A 92 28.57 -19.01 -6.80
N GLY A 93 27.39 -19.55 -7.12
CA GLY A 93 27.21 -20.93 -7.56
C GLY A 93 27.44 -22.02 -6.51
N SER A 94 27.51 -21.66 -5.23
CA SER A 94 27.74 -22.59 -4.11
C SER A 94 26.68 -22.40 -3.02
N THR A 95 26.37 -23.48 -2.30
CA THR A 95 25.47 -23.44 -1.14
C THR A 95 26.27 -23.07 0.11
N LEU A 96 25.73 -22.18 0.93
CA LEU A 96 26.31 -21.84 2.23
C LEU A 96 26.28 -23.07 3.17
N MET A 97 27.42 -23.41 3.72
CA MET A 97 27.61 -24.61 4.53
C MET A 97 27.92 -24.27 5.98
N ASN A 98 27.32 -25.02 6.91
CA ASN A 98 27.74 -25.06 8.31
C ASN A 98 28.42 -26.41 8.57
N GLY A 99 29.77 -26.42 8.51
CA GLY A 99 30.54 -27.65 8.47
C GLY A 99 30.23 -28.42 7.17
N ASN A 100 29.74 -29.65 7.28
CA ASN A 100 29.43 -30.53 6.14
C ASN A 100 27.94 -30.55 5.74
N VAL A 101 27.11 -29.74 6.39
CA VAL A 101 25.66 -29.65 6.09
C VAL A 101 25.30 -28.27 5.57
N PRO A 102 24.31 -28.15 4.69
CA PRO A 102 23.80 -26.86 4.28
C PRO A 102 23.33 -26.06 5.47
N TYR A 103 23.65 -24.78 5.48
CA TYR A 103 23.10 -23.86 6.46
C TYR A 103 21.62 -23.56 6.12
N GLU A 104 20.75 -23.70 7.11
CA GLU A 104 19.30 -23.56 6.97
C GLU A 104 18.71 -22.75 8.12
N VAL A 105 17.68 -22.00 7.83
CA VAL A 105 16.79 -21.38 8.84
C VAL A 105 15.41 -22.00 8.68
N ALA A 106 14.79 -22.42 9.80
CA ALA A 106 13.45 -22.96 9.80
C ALA A 106 12.41 -21.87 9.53
N THR A 107 11.36 -22.21 8.80
CA THR A 107 10.22 -21.33 8.51
C THR A 107 8.92 -22.08 8.74
N ASP A 108 7.80 -21.34 8.86
CA ASP A 108 6.46 -21.95 8.98
C ASP A 108 5.73 -22.06 7.64
N TYR A 109 6.36 -21.65 6.53
CA TYR A 109 5.71 -21.63 5.22
C TYR A 109 5.64 -23.00 4.59
N ASP A 110 4.44 -23.38 4.18
CA ASP A 110 4.19 -24.60 3.41
C ASP A 110 4.55 -24.43 1.91
N GLU A 111 4.79 -25.53 1.22
CA GLU A 111 5.04 -25.56 -0.24
C GLU A 111 4.00 -24.76 -1.05
N SER A 112 2.72 -24.86 -0.68
CA SER A 112 1.61 -24.18 -1.36
C SER A 112 1.58 -22.67 -1.16
N GLU A 113 2.31 -22.15 -0.16
CA GLU A 113 2.32 -20.74 0.23
C GLU A 113 3.52 -19.97 -0.32
N LEU A 114 4.55 -20.68 -0.81
CA LEU A 114 5.83 -20.06 -1.16
C LEU A 114 5.72 -18.94 -2.21
N PHE A 115 4.86 -19.11 -3.21
CA PHE A 115 4.66 -18.12 -4.27
C PHE A 115 3.71 -16.98 -3.87
N ASP A 116 2.99 -17.12 -2.75
CA ASP A 116 2.15 -16.08 -2.19
C ASP A 116 2.90 -15.17 -1.19
N ILE A 117 4.14 -15.53 -0.82
CA ILE A 117 4.99 -14.69 0.01
C ILE A 117 5.37 -13.43 -0.78
N ASP A 118 5.00 -12.26 -0.28
CA ASP A 118 5.60 -11.00 -0.75
C ASP A 118 6.70 -10.55 0.19
N TYR A 119 7.66 -9.83 -0.37
CA TYR A 119 8.86 -9.43 0.37
C TYR A 119 9.36 -8.04 -0.06
N ALA A 120 9.99 -7.36 0.87
CA ALA A 120 10.72 -6.13 0.61
C ALA A 120 12.02 -6.14 1.39
N GLN A 121 13.12 -5.79 0.72
CA GLN A 121 14.44 -5.74 1.35
C GLN A 121 14.79 -4.30 1.75
N SER A 122 15.33 -4.15 2.96
CA SER A 122 15.98 -2.94 3.47
C SER A 122 17.32 -3.34 4.08
N VAL A 123 18.42 -3.02 3.39
CA VAL A 123 19.80 -3.34 3.78
C VAL A 123 19.97 -4.84 4.13
N ASP A 124 20.12 -5.18 5.42
CA ASP A 124 20.35 -6.54 5.96
C ASP A 124 19.07 -7.30 6.31
N ILE A 125 17.92 -6.73 6.04
CA ILE A 125 16.63 -7.25 6.48
C ILE A 125 15.74 -7.47 5.28
N ILE A 126 15.15 -8.66 5.18
CA ILE A 126 14.01 -8.91 4.29
C ILE A 126 12.76 -9.01 5.14
N THR A 127 11.80 -8.10 4.90
CA THR A 127 10.46 -8.22 5.43
C THR A 127 9.67 -9.20 4.57
N LEU A 128 9.11 -10.21 5.20
CA LEU A 128 8.28 -11.25 4.58
C LEU A 128 6.84 -11.08 5.06
N VAL A 129 5.89 -11.10 4.16
CA VAL A 129 4.46 -11.07 4.48
C VAL A 129 3.70 -12.15 3.72
N HIS A 130 2.72 -12.72 4.40
CA HIS A 130 1.78 -13.68 3.86
C HIS A 130 0.45 -13.59 4.61
N CYS A 131 -0.69 -13.69 3.94
CA CYS A 131 -2.00 -13.47 4.54
C CYS A 131 -2.36 -14.43 5.69
N SER A 132 -1.67 -15.57 5.82
CA SER A 132 -1.90 -16.57 6.87
C SER A 132 -0.87 -16.54 8.00
N HIS A 133 0.22 -15.79 7.84
CA HIS A 133 1.32 -15.72 8.79
C HIS A 133 1.58 -14.29 9.24
N PRO A 134 1.99 -14.07 10.51
CA PRO A 134 2.39 -12.74 10.96
C PRO A 134 3.53 -12.19 10.10
N PRO A 135 3.58 -10.87 9.87
CA PRO A 135 4.72 -10.25 9.22
C PRO A 135 6.01 -10.55 9.95
N ARG A 136 7.05 -10.95 9.20
CA ARG A 136 8.34 -11.37 9.74
C ARG A 136 9.49 -10.67 9.07
N GLU A 137 10.58 -10.63 9.76
CA GLU A 137 11.86 -10.18 9.22
C GLU A 137 12.87 -11.33 9.24
N LEU A 138 13.47 -11.60 8.09
CA LEU A 138 14.65 -12.42 7.97
C LEU A 138 15.86 -11.49 8.07
N ARG A 139 16.51 -11.46 9.23
CA ARG A 139 17.62 -10.56 9.56
C ARG A 139 18.94 -11.27 9.44
N ARG A 140 19.89 -10.63 8.77
CA ARG A 140 21.28 -11.11 8.63
C ARG A 140 22.16 -10.44 9.68
N TYR A 141 22.72 -11.20 10.59
CA TYR A 141 23.71 -10.75 11.58
C TYR A 141 25.14 -11.17 11.21
N GLY A 142 25.27 -12.14 10.31
CA GLY A 142 26.54 -12.65 9.83
C GLY A 142 26.37 -13.65 8.70
N ALA A 143 27.46 -14.20 8.20
CA ALA A 143 27.42 -15.18 7.11
C ALA A 143 26.61 -16.43 7.47
N LEU A 144 26.76 -16.94 8.71
CA LEU A 144 26.03 -18.09 9.25
C LEU A 144 25.12 -17.73 10.42
N ASP A 145 24.69 -16.50 10.54
CA ASP A 145 23.75 -16.04 11.57
C ASP A 145 22.61 -15.27 10.91
N TRP A 146 21.60 -15.98 10.52
CA TRP A 146 20.33 -15.45 10.02
C TRP A 146 19.20 -15.84 10.96
N ARG A 147 18.31 -14.91 11.22
CA ARG A 147 17.21 -15.10 12.16
C ARG A 147 15.90 -14.64 11.54
N LEU A 148 14.89 -15.52 11.61
CA LEU A 148 13.52 -15.18 11.25
C LEU A 148 12.78 -14.75 12.53
N VAL A 149 12.34 -13.50 12.60
CA VAL A 149 11.70 -12.91 13.78
C VAL A 149 10.34 -12.30 13.42
N ASP A 150 9.38 -12.41 14.31
CA ASP A 150 8.07 -11.75 14.15
C ASP A 150 8.20 -10.25 14.37
N ILE A 151 7.50 -9.45 13.56
CA ILE A 151 7.48 -8.00 13.71
C ILE A 151 6.48 -7.62 14.79
N THR A 152 6.93 -6.87 15.78
CA THR A 152 6.08 -6.26 16.79
C THR A 152 5.77 -4.81 16.40
N PHE A 153 4.50 -4.52 16.15
CA PHE A 153 4.06 -3.19 15.73
C PHE A 153 3.76 -2.27 16.92
N ASN A 154 4.79 -1.95 17.68
CA ASN A 154 4.75 -1.06 18.82
C ASN A 154 6.01 -0.18 18.85
N THR A 155 6.00 0.84 19.71
CA THR A 155 7.23 1.54 20.07
C THR A 155 8.17 0.65 20.89
N SER A 156 9.46 0.88 20.76
CA SER A 156 10.48 0.22 21.58
C SER A 156 10.50 0.75 23.01
N LEU A 157 9.95 1.96 23.24
CA LEU A 157 9.94 2.63 24.52
C LEU A 157 8.77 2.20 25.39
N THR A 158 9.05 1.97 26.68
CA THR A 158 8.01 1.69 27.68
C THR A 158 7.47 2.99 28.28
N PRO A 159 6.17 3.02 28.65
CA PRO A 159 5.63 4.19 29.35
C PRO A 159 6.26 4.38 30.73
N PRO A 160 6.44 5.64 31.19
CA PRO A 160 6.90 5.91 32.54
C PRO A 160 5.98 5.32 33.60
N THR A 161 6.57 4.85 34.69
CA THR A 161 5.84 4.30 35.85
C THR A 161 6.02 5.19 37.07
N GLY A 162 5.19 4.99 38.10
CA GLY A 162 5.30 5.75 39.34
C GLY A 162 4.99 7.25 39.15
N VAL A 163 4.12 7.59 38.20
CA VAL A 163 3.72 8.99 37.97
C VAL A 163 2.93 9.50 39.16
N THR A 164 3.38 10.62 39.75
CA THR A 164 2.69 11.30 40.86
C THR A 164 2.55 12.78 40.53
N ALA A 165 1.54 13.41 41.06
CA ALA A 165 1.33 14.85 40.95
C ALA A 165 1.08 15.46 42.36
N THR A 166 1.84 16.48 42.72
CA THR A 166 1.78 17.12 44.02
C THR A 166 1.60 18.60 43.85
N GLN A 167 0.63 19.19 44.54
CA GLN A 167 0.42 20.63 44.55
C GLN A 167 1.40 21.35 45.48
N HIS A 168 1.93 22.45 45.02
CA HIS A 168 2.65 23.46 45.80
C HIS A 168 1.88 24.77 45.81
N ILE A 169 1.77 25.40 46.96
CA ILE A 169 1.05 26.66 47.15
C ILE A 169 1.68 27.47 48.29
N LEU A 170 1.75 28.78 48.12
CA LEU A 170 2.19 29.69 49.16
C LEU A 170 1.02 30.02 50.13
N GLY A 171 1.03 29.45 51.35
CA GLY A 171 0.02 29.66 52.36
C GLY A 171 -0.88 28.46 52.69
N SER A 172 -1.49 28.44 53.86
CA SER A 172 -2.38 27.33 54.31
C SER A 172 -3.82 27.54 53.81
N ALA A 173 -4.06 27.57 52.59
CA ALA A 173 -5.42 27.63 52.03
C ALA A 173 -6.06 26.24 51.97
N THR A 174 -6.99 26.00 52.88
CA THR A 174 -7.87 24.80 52.80
C THR A 174 -8.94 25.07 51.74
N TYR A 175 -8.82 24.46 50.59
CA TYR A 175 -9.81 24.61 49.49
C TYR A 175 -10.92 23.62 49.67
N LYS A 176 -12.16 24.09 49.79
CA LYS A 176 -13.36 23.27 49.77
C LYS A 176 -13.74 22.81 48.36
N ASP A 177 -13.33 23.53 47.33
CA ASP A 177 -13.69 23.26 45.92
C ASP A 177 -12.43 23.29 45.07
N GLY A 178 -11.56 22.32 45.23
CA GLY A 178 -10.37 22.14 44.37
C GLY A 178 -10.71 21.59 43.00
N TYR A 179 -9.91 22.04 41.99
CA TYR A 179 -9.97 21.47 40.66
C TYR A 179 -9.22 20.14 40.63
N VAL A 180 -9.84 19.09 40.04
CA VAL A 180 -9.14 17.84 39.78
C VAL A 180 -8.36 17.97 38.47
N ARG A 181 -7.04 17.85 38.53
CA ARG A 181 -6.17 17.79 37.35
C ARG A 181 -5.59 16.40 37.23
N LYS A 182 -5.55 15.89 35.99
CA LYS A 182 -4.96 14.60 35.65
C LYS A 182 -3.83 14.80 34.70
N TYR A 183 -2.77 14.04 34.89
CA TYR A 183 -1.55 14.09 34.09
C TYR A 183 -1.19 12.68 33.64
N VAL A 184 -0.66 12.58 32.40
CA VAL A 184 0.02 11.40 31.89
C VAL A 184 1.37 11.81 31.29
N VAL A 185 2.30 10.89 31.30
CA VAL A 185 3.66 11.13 30.82
C VAL A 185 4.02 10.05 29.80
N THR A 186 4.73 10.44 28.75
CA THR A 186 5.32 9.55 27.75
C THR A 186 6.84 9.69 27.75
N SER A 187 7.55 8.67 27.28
CA SER A 187 9.00 8.70 27.06
C SER A 187 9.27 8.81 25.56
N CYS A 188 10.27 9.59 25.18
CA CYS A 188 10.66 9.84 23.79
C CYS A 188 12.14 9.50 23.58
N ASN A 189 12.50 9.06 22.35
CA ASN A 189 13.88 8.88 21.94
C ASN A 189 14.52 10.22 21.53
N VAL A 190 15.84 10.19 21.31
CA VAL A 190 16.64 11.39 20.98
C VAL A 190 16.18 12.09 19.69
N ASP A 191 15.73 11.34 18.72
CA ASP A 191 15.35 11.84 17.39
C ASP A 191 13.85 12.22 17.29
N ASN A 192 13.08 12.09 18.38
CA ASN A 192 11.62 12.29 18.40
C ASN A 192 10.84 11.41 17.37
N THR A 193 11.43 10.32 16.94
CA THR A 193 10.77 9.39 16.00
C THR A 193 9.88 8.41 16.73
N GLU A 194 10.23 8.04 17.98
CA GLU A 194 9.46 7.13 18.81
C GLU A 194 8.99 7.82 20.09
N GLU A 195 7.75 7.58 20.46
CA GLU A 195 7.13 8.00 21.72
C GLU A 195 6.34 6.86 22.33
N SER A 196 6.47 6.64 23.63
CA SER A 196 5.79 5.54 24.33
C SER A 196 4.28 5.79 24.44
N LYS A 197 3.53 4.74 24.76
CA LYS A 197 2.16 4.90 25.28
C LYS A 197 2.16 5.82 26.50
N ALA A 198 1.01 6.45 26.73
CA ALA A 198 0.80 7.22 27.94
C ALA A 198 0.93 6.34 29.20
N SER A 199 1.52 6.89 30.23
CA SER A 199 1.56 6.30 31.57
C SER A 199 0.15 6.13 32.16
N ALA A 200 0.05 5.41 33.27
CA ALA A 200 -1.13 5.53 34.13
C ALA A 200 -1.32 7.01 34.56
N ALA A 201 -2.58 7.44 34.61
CA ALA A 201 -2.90 8.82 34.95
C ALA A 201 -2.66 9.12 36.44
N ALA A 202 -1.90 10.15 36.76
CA ALA A 202 -1.81 10.71 38.09
C ALA A 202 -2.83 11.86 38.26
N SER A 203 -3.51 11.92 39.38
CA SER A 203 -4.48 12.97 39.68
C SER A 203 -4.13 13.74 40.93
N VAL A 204 -4.37 15.04 40.91
CA VAL A 204 -4.21 15.92 42.07
C VAL A 204 -5.41 16.87 42.17
N ILE A 205 -5.85 17.10 43.38
CA ILE A 205 -6.84 18.13 43.69
C ILE A 205 -6.04 19.43 43.98
N CYS A 206 -6.22 20.44 43.21
CA CYS A 206 -5.42 21.66 43.27
C CYS A 206 -6.23 22.92 43.07
N ASN A 207 -5.69 24.07 43.55
CA ASN A 207 -6.15 25.38 43.12
C ASN A 207 -5.09 26.01 42.21
N PRO A 208 -5.32 26.05 40.91
CA PRO A 208 -4.33 26.60 39.97
C PRO A 208 -4.20 28.12 39.97
N TYR A 209 -5.07 28.82 40.72
CA TYR A 209 -5.13 30.29 40.76
C TYR A 209 -4.63 30.87 42.09
N GLY A 210 -4.13 30.03 43.00
CA GLY A 210 -3.52 30.51 44.24
C GLY A 210 -2.16 31.16 44.00
N ASP A 211 -1.76 32.09 44.88
CA ASP A 211 -0.45 32.74 44.79
C ASP A 211 0.66 31.68 44.85
N GLY A 212 1.52 31.69 43.81
CA GLY A 212 2.64 30.75 43.69
C GLY A 212 2.20 29.29 43.58
N ALA A 213 0.97 29.03 43.14
CA ALA A 213 0.46 27.68 42.98
C ALA A 213 1.01 27.02 41.72
N TYR A 214 1.56 25.82 41.86
CA TYR A 214 1.97 24.95 40.74
C TYR A 214 1.84 23.50 41.18
N ASN A 215 1.78 22.59 40.19
CA ASN A 215 1.80 21.16 40.43
C ASN A 215 3.13 20.60 39.96
N THR A 216 3.84 19.87 40.79
CA THR A 216 5.02 19.09 40.37
C THR A 216 4.59 17.69 40.02
N ILE A 217 4.89 17.28 38.80
CA ILE A 217 4.66 15.94 38.28
C ILE A 217 6.01 15.20 38.25
N THR A 218 6.09 14.02 38.86
CA THR A 218 7.31 13.21 38.91
C THR A 218 7.02 11.77 38.45
N TRP A 219 8.06 11.07 37.96
CA TRP A 219 7.97 9.70 37.50
C TRP A 219 9.31 8.96 37.57
N ASN A 220 9.28 7.64 37.35
CA ASN A 220 10.49 6.81 37.30
C ASN A 220 11.16 6.92 35.95
N THR A 221 12.50 6.88 35.92
CA THR A 221 13.31 6.88 34.71
C THR A 221 12.99 5.67 33.83
N VAL A 222 12.92 5.89 32.53
CA VAL A 222 12.73 4.83 31.53
C VAL A 222 14.06 4.59 30.78
N ALA A 223 14.47 3.34 30.70
CA ALA A 223 15.65 2.98 29.95
C ALA A 223 15.47 3.27 28.45
N GLY A 224 16.43 3.92 27.82
CA GLY A 224 16.37 4.32 26.40
C GLY A 224 15.61 5.62 26.11
N ALA A 225 14.97 6.24 27.12
CA ALA A 225 14.39 7.57 26.95
C ALA A 225 15.45 8.66 27.00
N ASP A 226 15.39 9.62 26.08
CA ASP A 226 16.17 10.84 26.09
C ASP A 226 15.44 11.96 26.85
N HIS A 227 14.16 12.07 26.63
CA HIS A 227 13.29 13.06 27.27
C HIS A 227 11.89 12.52 27.46
N TYR A 228 11.05 13.30 28.15
CA TYR A 228 9.68 12.95 28.48
C TYR A 228 8.75 14.09 28.09
N ARG A 229 7.57 13.74 27.56
CA ARG A 229 6.47 14.67 27.30
C ARG A 229 5.39 14.50 28.33
N VAL A 230 4.87 15.62 28.81
CA VAL A 230 3.85 15.64 29.86
C VAL A 230 2.56 16.23 29.29
N TYR A 231 1.48 15.58 29.59
CA TYR A 231 0.15 15.92 29.10
C TYR A 231 -0.81 16.10 30.27
N ARG A 232 -1.68 17.09 30.15
CA ARG A 232 -2.71 17.37 31.13
C ARG A 232 -4.10 17.21 30.54
N ASP A 233 -5.01 16.57 31.29
CA ASP A 233 -6.41 16.41 30.91
C ASP A 233 -7.12 17.78 30.88
N LYS A 234 -7.82 18.02 29.75
CA LYS A 234 -8.74 19.12 29.56
C LYS A 234 -10.01 18.59 28.92
N GLY A 235 -10.99 18.26 29.76
CA GLY A 235 -12.27 17.75 29.27
C GLY A 235 -12.22 16.33 28.67
N GLY A 236 -11.33 15.47 29.15
CA GLY A 236 -11.15 14.10 28.68
C GLY A 236 -10.08 13.92 27.60
N ILE A 237 -9.47 15.02 27.14
CA ILE A 237 -8.36 15.01 26.17
C ILE A 237 -7.08 15.41 26.90
N TYR A 238 -6.04 14.58 26.80
CA TYR A 238 -4.71 14.90 27.33
C TYR A 238 -3.95 15.75 26.32
N GLY A 239 -3.90 17.06 26.58
CA GLY A 239 -3.13 18.02 25.77
C GLY A 239 -1.71 18.21 26.33
N TYR A 240 -0.76 18.46 25.44
CA TYR A 240 0.64 18.70 25.74
C TYR A 240 0.84 19.96 26.60
N ILE A 241 1.67 19.85 27.65
CA ILE A 241 2.00 20.98 28.52
C ILE A 241 3.51 21.27 28.57
N GLY A 242 4.35 20.34 28.12
CA GLY A 242 5.80 20.55 28.08
C GLY A 242 6.59 19.25 27.98
N GLU A 243 7.88 19.41 27.71
CA GLU A 243 8.85 18.31 27.68
C GLU A 243 10.04 18.60 28.59
N THR A 244 10.68 17.53 29.08
CA THR A 244 11.84 17.65 29.98
C THR A 244 12.76 16.44 29.84
N ARG A 245 14.04 16.66 30.08
CA ARG A 245 15.04 15.57 30.19
C ARG A 245 15.24 15.08 31.62
N THR A 246 14.58 15.72 32.57
CA THR A 246 14.55 15.30 33.97
C THR A 246 13.29 14.45 34.24
N ASN A 247 13.21 13.85 35.40
CA ASN A 247 12.07 13.03 35.81
C ASN A 247 10.97 13.86 36.52
N SER A 248 10.93 15.17 36.29
CA SER A 248 9.94 16.04 36.86
C SER A 248 9.70 17.27 36.00
N ILE A 249 8.49 17.80 36.07
CA ILE A 249 8.07 19.07 35.48
C ILE A 249 7.10 19.78 36.41
N ASP A 250 7.14 21.10 36.43
CA ASP A 250 6.19 21.93 37.16
C ASP A 250 5.14 22.52 36.21
N ASP A 251 3.88 22.31 36.54
CA ASP A 251 2.73 22.92 35.86
C ASP A 251 2.22 24.12 36.67
N ASP A 252 2.62 25.30 36.28
CA ASP A 252 2.17 26.58 36.79
C ASP A 252 0.89 27.11 36.13
N ASN A 253 0.00 26.22 35.78
CA ASN A 253 -1.23 26.47 35.02
C ASN A 253 -1.02 26.66 33.51
N ILE A 254 -0.07 25.94 32.92
CA ILE A 254 0.19 25.93 31.48
C ILE A 254 -1.08 25.51 30.72
N ALA A 255 -1.44 26.25 29.68
CA ALA A 255 -2.59 25.89 28.85
C ALA A 255 -2.27 24.62 28.05
N PRO A 256 -3.02 23.50 28.18
CA PRO A 256 -2.75 22.29 27.41
C PRO A 256 -2.99 22.52 25.93
N ASP A 257 -2.02 22.16 25.11
CA ASP A 257 -2.17 22.13 23.65
C ASP A 257 -2.86 20.82 23.25
N SER A 258 -4.14 20.89 22.97
CA SER A 258 -4.95 19.74 22.56
C SER A 258 -4.70 19.29 21.10
N SER A 259 -3.86 20.02 20.35
CA SER A 259 -3.43 19.58 19.02
C SER A 259 -2.34 18.50 19.09
N ILE A 260 -1.65 18.41 20.23
CA ILE A 260 -0.62 17.41 20.50
C ILE A 260 -1.11 16.52 21.65
N THR A 261 -1.38 15.26 21.36
CA THR A 261 -1.87 14.27 22.33
C THR A 261 -0.94 13.05 22.38
N PRO A 262 -0.93 12.30 23.49
CA PRO A 262 -0.09 11.10 23.57
C PRO A 262 -0.51 10.07 22.52
N PRO A 263 0.44 9.28 21.97
CA PRO A 263 0.15 8.32 20.94
C PRO A 263 -0.72 7.16 21.46
N ILE A 264 -1.58 6.68 20.57
CA ILE A 264 -2.47 5.54 20.77
C ILE A 264 -1.96 4.37 19.93
N TYR A 265 -1.92 3.17 20.50
CA TYR A 265 -1.55 1.94 19.82
C TYR A 265 -2.71 0.94 19.90
N ASP A 266 -3.11 0.42 18.76
CA ASP A 266 -4.06 -0.68 18.65
C ASP A 266 -3.43 -1.84 17.86
N ASP A 267 -4.04 -3.02 17.91
CA ASP A 267 -3.61 -4.15 17.10
C ASP A 267 -3.97 -3.87 15.63
N VAL A 268 -2.94 -3.58 14.83
CA VAL A 268 -3.10 -3.24 13.40
C VAL A 268 -3.60 -4.44 12.62
N PHE A 269 -3.02 -5.61 12.90
CA PHE A 269 -3.39 -6.88 12.28
C PHE A 269 -4.09 -7.79 13.30
N LEU A 270 -5.07 -8.55 12.85
CA LEU A 270 -5.74 -9.51 13.69
C LEU A 270 -4.77 -10.66 13.98
N THR A 271 -4.41 -10.83 15.25
CA THR A 271 -3.57 -11.95 15.69
C THR A 271 -4.40 -13.22 15.83
N SER A 272 -3.76 -14.39 15.79
CA SER A 272 -4.42 -15.67 16.07
C SER A 272 -5.06 -15.64 17.45
N GLY A 273 -6.30 -16.08 17.57
CA GLY A 273 -7.07 -15.98 18.79
C GLY A 273 -7.64 -14.59 19.09
N GLY A 274 -7.60 -13.64 18.15
CA GLY A 274 -8.30 -12.38 18.28
C GLY A 274 -9.81 -12.53 18.02
N ILE A 275 -10.61 -11.60 18.53
CA ILE A 275 -12.07 -11.60 18.30
C ILE A 275 -12.34 -11.12 16.88
N SER A 276 -12.84 -12.00 16.03
CA SER A 276 -13.14 -11.73 14.62
C SER A 276 -14.54 -11.21 14.37
N ALA A 277 -15.49 -11.59 15.25
CA ALA A 277 -16.86 -11.10 15.18
C ALA A 277 -17.50 -11.04 16.56
N ALA A 278 -18.37 -10.05 16.76
CA ALA A 278 -19.23 -9.93 17.92
C ALA A 278 -20.67 -9.81 17.43
N THR A 279 -21.48 -10.80 17.72
CA THR A 279 -22.86 -10.90 17.25
C THR A 279 -23.82 -10.69 18.39
N VAL A 280 -24.81 -9.81 18.23
CA VAL A 280 -25.89 -9.62 19.22
C VAL A 280 -26.88 -10.76 19.09
N VAL A 281 -26.87 -11.66 20.06
CA VAL A 281 -27.77 -12.82 20.13
C VAL A 281 -29.14 -12.40 20.69
N ALA A 282 -29.14 -11.57 21.72
CA ALA A 282 -30.33 -10.94 22.28
C ALA A 282 -30.09 -9.44 22.46
N GLN A 283 -31.02 -8.65 22.00
CA GLN A 283 -30.90 -7.19 22.03
C GLN A 283 -31.10 -6.56 23.41
N GLY A 284 -31.78 -7.28 24.32
CA GLY A 284 -32.22 -6.75 25.59
C GLY A 284 -33.20 -5.58 25.42
N THR A 285 -33.53 -4.94 26.52
CA THR A 285 -34.42 -3.78 26.55
C THR A 285 -34.05 -2.80 27.67
N GLY A 286 -34.54 -1.56 27.57
CA GLY A 286 -34.37 -0.56 28.62
C GLY A 286 -33.02 0.20 28.58
N TYR A 287 -32.21 0.04 27.52
CA TYR A 287 -30.99 0.81 27.30
C TYR A 287 -31.30 2.22 26.77
N THR A 288 -32.28 2.89 27.41
CA THR A 288 -32.74 4.25 27.11
C THR A 288 -32.37 5.19 28.25
N GLY A 289 -31.16 5.17 28.66
CA GLY A 289 -30.66 6.12 29.64
C GLY A 289 -30.42 7.51 29.01
N PRO A 290 -30.26 8.52 29.88
CA PRO A 290 -29.92 9.84 29.44
C PRO A 290 -28.60 9.83 28.61
N ASN A 291 -28.61 10.62 27.56
CA ASN A 291 -27.44 10.75 26.63
C ASN A 291 -27.00 12.22 26.54
N GLY A 292 -27.06 12.92 27.67
CA GLY A 292 -26.68 14.32 27.71
C GLY A 292 -27.64 15.23 26.90
N GLU A 293 -28.92 14.90 26.84
CA GLU A 293 -29.97 15.71 26.24
C GLU A 293 -30.25 16.94 27.10
N LEU A 294 -30.68 18.05 26.51
CA LEU A 294 -31.14 19.20 27.27
C LEU A 294 -32.42 18.86 28.02
N LEU A 295 -32.41 19.05 29.32
CA LEU A 295 -33.58 18.83 30.22
C LEU A 295 -34.39 20.10 30.37
N SER A 296 -33.73 21.22 30.57
CA SER A 296 -34.42 22.49 30.75
C SER A 296 -33.57 23.64 30.18
N VAL A 297 -34.27 24.66 29.79
CA VAL A 297 -33.71 25.99 29.40
C VAL A 297 -34.50 27.06 30.10
N SER A 298 -33.83 28.07 30.63
CA SER A 298 -34.48 29.18 31.30
C SER A 298 -33.81 30.48 30.86
N LEU A 299 -34.61 31.47 30.52
CA LEU A 299 -34.14 32.81 30.34
C LEU A 299 -34.02 33.45 31.72
N LEU A 300 -32.81 33.86 32.10
CA LEU A 300 -32.53 34.48 33.39
C LEU A 300 -32.65 36.01 33.29
N GLU A 301 -32.18 36.54 32.18
CA GLU A 301 -32.17 37.96 31.93
C GLU A 301 -32.46 38.25 30.47
N SER A 302 -33.22 39.33 30.16
CA SER A 302 -33.48 39.77 28.80
C SER A 302 -33.03 41.23 28.65
N GLU A 303 -32.42 41.54 27.53
CA GLU A 303 -32.13 42.95 27.19
C GLU A 303 -33.37 43.80 27.29
N THR A 304 -33.22 45.02 27.74
CA THR A 304 -34.24 46.02 27.77
C THR A 304 -34.00 47.04 26.67
N TRP A 305 -34.98 47.17 25.82
CA TRP A 305 -35.05 48.16 24.78
C TRP A 305 -36.04 49.24 25.15
N VAL A 306 -35.84 50.44 24.64
CA VAL A 306 -36.66 51.58 24.94
C VAL A 306 -37.30 52.14 23.69
N LEU A 307 -38.57 52.34 23.77
CA LEU A 307 -39.33 53.16 22.83
C LEU A 307 -39.68 54.46 23.48
N LYS A 308 -39.11 55.57 22.99
CA LYS A 308 -39.34 56.96 23.43
C LYS A 308 -40.05 57.73 22.34
N GLY A 309 -41.12 58.39 22.63
CA GLY A 309 -41.84 59.25 21.73
C GLY A 309 -41.79 60.68 22.09
N GLU A 310 -41.39 61.53 21.14
CA GLU A 310 -41.60 63.01 21.20
C GLU A 310 -42.87 63.33 20.42
N GLY A 311 -43.93 63.54 21.09
CA GLY A 311 -45.14 63.98 20.47
C GLY A 311 -45.26 65.50 20.45
N TYR A 312 -45.72 66.05 19.36
CA TYR A 312 -46.14 67.49 19.37
C TYR A 312 -47.22 67.68 20.37
N ASP A 313 -47.02 68.62 21.36
CA ASP A 313 -48.00 68.99 22.32
C ASP A 313 -49.03 69.97 21.71
N TYR A 314 -50.03 69.49 21.04
CA TYR A 314 -51.19 70.23 20.65
C TYR A 314 -52.26 69.99 21.70
N GLY A 315 -52.13 70.67 22.87
CA GLY A 315 -53.16 70.73 23.87
C GLY A 315 -53.17 69.62 24.90
N GLY A 316 -52.00 69.15 25.36
CA GLY A 316 -51.90 68.30 26.54
C GLY A 316 -52.38 66.87 26.45
N LYS A 317 -52.69 66.39 25.25
CA LYS A 317 -53.29 65.08 25.10
C LYS A 317 -52.29 63.90 24.86
N PHE A 318 -51.08 64.26 24.62
CA PHE A 318 -50.01 63.21 24.46
C PHE A 318 -49.44 62.68 25.76
N LYS A 319 -49.73 63.37 26.83
CA LYS A 319 -49.12 63.02 28.12
C LYS A 319 -49.58 61.71 28.73
N ASP A 320 -50.75 61.24 28.38
CA ASP A 320 -51.36 60.08 29.04
C ASP A 320 -51.64 58.92 28.09
N ALA A 321 -51.28 59.02 26.85
CA ALA A 321 -51.54 57.99 25.86
C ALA A 321 -50.37 57.01 25.78
N PRO A 322 -50.57 55.74 25.98
CA PRO A 322 -49.61 54.74 25.65
C PRO A 322 -49.45 54.69 24.13
N MET A 323 -48.22 54.70 23.64
CA MET A 323 -47.93 54.66 22.24
C MET A 323 -48.13 53.26 21.64
N LEU A 324 -49.30 52.76 21.85
CA LEU A 324 -49.65 51.42 21.45
C LEU A 324 -50.65 51.49 20.35
N GLY A 325 -50.14 51.28 19.13
CA GLY A 325 -50.94 51.22 17.98
C GLY A 325 -52.42 50.99 18.07
N ALA A 326 -53.23 50.92 17.34
CA ALA A 326 -54.68 50.77 17.29
C ALA A 326 -55.41 50.17 18.49
N TYR A 327 -55.00 50.39 19.56
CA TYR A 327 -55.26 49.72 20.59
C TYR A 327 -55.93 50.45 21.52
N TYR A 328 -56.96 50.29 22.06
CA TYR A 328 -57.25 50.17 22.78
C TYR A 328 -58.12 50.14 23.88
N ASP A 329 -57.91 50.72 24.85
CA ASP A 329 -58.97 50.97 25.81
C ASP A 329 -59.67 52.25 25.52
N SER A 330 -60.70 52.58 26.32
CA SER A 330 -61.51 53.76 26.13
C SER A 330 -60.75 55.09 26.08
N LYS A 331 -59.51 55.14 26.62
CA LYS A 331 -58.62 56.30 26.51
C LYS A 331 -57.98 56.41 25.14
N TRP A 332 -57.89 55.34 24.43
CA TRP A 332 -57.27 55.24 23.16
C TRP A 332 -58.20 55.36 21.98
N ASN A 333 -59.49 55.22 22.18
CA ASN A 333 -60.42 55.51 21.12
C ASN A 333 -60.32 56.88 20.53
N LEU A 334 -59.75 57.80 21.31
CA LEU A 334 -59.46 59.16 20.86
C LEU A 334 -58.24 59.21 19.94
N MET A 335 -57.49 58.21 19.90
CA MET A 335 -56.22 58.18 19.19
C MET A 335 -56.29 57.52 17.83
N SER A 336 -57.31 56.74 17.62
CA SER A 336 -57.56 56.07 16.33
C SER A 336 -58.13 56.98 15.30
N SER A 337 -58.58 58.15 15.67
CA SER A 337 -59.21 59.14 14.79
C SER A 337 -58.36 60.36 14.44
N GLY A 338 -57.13 60.37 14.91
CA GLY A 338 -56.23 61.49 14.73
C GLY A 338 -56.56 62.67 15.68
N ASP A 339 -55.72 63.74 15.62
CA ASP A 339 -55.97 64.96 16.39
C ASP A 339 -57.10 65.77 15.77
N LYS A 340 -57.47 66.82 16.40
CA LYS A 340 -58.51 67.72 15.92
C LYS A 340 -58.22 68.40 14.57
N TYR A 341 -57.00 68.27 14.05
CA TYR A 341 -56.54 68.74 12.74
C TYR A 341 -56.41 67.58 11.70
N GLY A 342 -56.76 66.34 12.06
CA GLY A 342 -56.72 65.20 11.13
C GLY A 342 -55.35 64.52 10.99
N TYR A 343 -54.40 64.87 11.83
CA TYR A 343 -53.12 64.24 11.80
C TYR A 343 -53.14 62.88 12.61
N PRO A 344 -52.67 61.78 12.07
CA PRO A 344 -52.67 60.53 12.78
C PRO A 344 -51.76 60.65 14.00
N VAL A 345 -52.23 60.18 15.14
CA VAL A 345 -51.53 60.10 16.39
C VAL A 345 -50.76 58.78 16.40
N GLY A 346 -49.57 58.78 16.98
CA GLY A 346 -48.65 57.64 16.93
C GLY A 346 -49.25 56.27 17.10
N TRP A 347 -48.98 55.39 16.15
CA TRP A 347 -49.50 54.02 16.10
C TRP A 347 -48.38 53.03 16.01
N ILE A 348 -48.43 51.98 16.79
CA ILE A 348 -47.49 50.85 16.75
C ILE A 348 -48.27 49.61 16.33
N PRO A 349 -47.83 48.88 15.29
CA PRO A 349 -48.56 47.73 14.81
C PRO A 349 -48.55 46.58 15.86
N SER A 350 -49.65 45.81 15.90
CA SER A 350 -49.80 44.69 16.84
C SER A 350 -48.73 43.62 16.66
N ASN A 351 -48.13 43.52 15.49
CA ASN A 351 -47.07 42.62 15.16
C ASN A 351 -45.67 43.22 15.36
N PHE A 352 -45.54 44.32 16.06
CA PHE A 352 -44.25 44.99 16.30
C PHE A 352 -43.16 44.04 16.91
N MET A 353 -43.57 43.12 17.75
CA MET A 353 -42.67 42.12 18.35
C MET A 353 -42.16 41.09 17.33
N ASP A 354 -42.85 40.94 16.18
CA ASP A 354 -42.44 40.00 15.15
C ASP A 354 -41.15 40.43 14.42
N TYR A 355 -40.88 41.73 14.41
CA TYR A 355 -39.66 42.27 13.79
C TYR A 355 -38.37 41.94 14.57
N PHE A 356 -38.47 41.52 15.83
CA PHE A 356 -37.33 41.03 16.55
C PHE A 356 -37.01 39.61 16.11
N THR A 357 -35.85 39.43 15.55
CA THR A 357 -35.29 38.13 15.20
C THR A 357 -34.10 37.78 16.06
N PHE A 358 -33.94 36.48 16.38
CA PHE A 358 -32.91 36.02 17.31
C PHE A 358 -32.12 34.92 16.69
N SER A 359 -30.79 34.92 16.96
CA SER A 359 -29.91 33.75 16.80
C SER A 359 -29.70 33.18 18.18
N ILE A 360 -30.07 31.90 18.34
CA ILE A 360 -29.87 31.18 19.57
C ILE A 360 -29.00 29.99 19.26
N THR A 361 -27.82 29.92 19.88
CA THR A 361 -26.91 28.81 19.73
C THR A 361 -26.70 28.11 21.06
N VAL A 362 -26.67 26.78 21.02
CA VAL A 362 -26.37 25.94 22.17
C VAL A 362 -25.04 25.23 21.87
N HIS A 363 -24.06 25.45 22.73
CA HIS A 363 -22.78 24.77 22.67
C HIS A 363 -22.50 24.11 24.01
N ASP A 364 -21.60 23.12 23.99
CA ASP A 364 -21.21 22.43 25.21
C ASP A 364 -19.83 22.95 25.68
N ALA A 365 -19.74 23.42 26.90
CA ALA A 365 -18.49 23.95 27.45
C ALA A 365 -17.52 22.85 27.90
N GLU A 366 -17.95 21.62 28.07
CA GLU A 366 -17.14 20.50 28.57
C GLU A 366 -17.25 19.22 27.75
N GLY A 367 -17.95 19.24 26.66
CA GLY A 367 -18.15 18.07 25.83
C GLY A 367 -18.37 18.41 24.36
N SER A 368 -18.87 17.45 23.63
CA SER A 368 -19.16 17.56 22.20
C SER A 368 -20.69 17.54 21.93
N GLY A 369 -21.49 18.11 22.81
CA GLY A 369 -22.95 18.18 22.67
C GLY A 369 -23.35 18.88 21.37
N VAL A 370 -24.28 18.26 20.63
CA VAL A 370 -24.73 18.74 19.33
C VAL A 370 -26.24 18.51 19.14
N GLY A 371 -26.79 19.23 18.20
CA GLY A 371 -28.14 18.98 17.70
C GLY A 371 -29.27 19.54 18.56
N ALA A 372 -28.99 20.29 19.64
CA ALA A 372 -30.05 20.99 20.36
C ALA A 372 -30.57 22.19 19.58
N VAL A 373 -31.87 22.33 19.56
CA VAL A 373 -32.57 23.48 18.94
C VAL A 373 -33.46 24.11 20.00
N VAL A 374 -33.18 25.37 20.30
CA VAL A 374 -33.92 26.18 21.25
C VAL A 374 -34.62 27.33 20.51
N SER A 375 -35.90 27.52 20.75
CA SER A 375 -36.70 28.56 20.14
C SER A 375 -36.95 29.69 21.11
N PRO A 376 -36.95 30.96 20.68
CA PRO A 376 -37.32 32.09 21.49
C PRO A 376 -38.84 32.15 21.73
N VAL A 377 -39.22 32.44 22.95
CA VAL A 377 -40.58 32.86 23.27
C VAL A 377 -40.56 34.41 23.36
N LYS A 378 -41.10 35.04 22.31
CA LYS A 378 -41.13 36.49 22.22
C LYS A 378 -42.11 37.04 23.24
N ALA A 379 -41.82 38.22 23.78
CA ALA A 379 -42.75 38.96 24.60
C ALA A 379 -43.91 39.50 23.74
N SER A 380 -45.04 39.81 24.37
CA SER A 380 -46.17 40.49 23.73
C SER A 380 -46.25 41.95 24.19
N MET A 381 -47.09 42.73 23.57
CA MET A 381 -47.30 44.09 24.02
C MET A 381 -47.80 44.18 25.47
N ALA A 382 -48.49 43.17 25.97
CA ALA A 382 -48.92 43.10 27.36
C ALA A 382 -47.78 42.99 28.36
N ASP A 383 -46.58 42.64 27.91
CA ASP A 383 -45.37 42.47 28.71
C ASP A 383 -44.54 43.77 28.75
N TRP A 384 -45.00 44.87 28.13
CA TRP A 384 -44.36 46.15 28.11
C TRP A 384 -44.54 46.86 29.45
N PHE A 385 -43.59 47.73 29.83
CA PHE A 385 -43.62 48.39 31.11
C PHE A 385 -43.09 49.81 31.02
N ASP A 386 -43.55 50.68 31.93
CA ASP A 386 -43.10 52.07 32.00
C ASP A 386 -41.72 52.16 32.67
N ILE A 387 -40.82 52.88 32.02
CA ILE A 387 -39.49 53.15 32.57
C ILE A 387 -39.51 54.61 33.10
N THR A 388 -39.04 54.81 34.34
CA THR A 388 -38.76 56.14 34.86
C THR A 388 -37.49 56.65 34.22
N PRO A 389 -37.57 57.69 33.35
CA PRO A 389 -36.37 58.20 32.70
C PRO A 389 -35.42 58.84 33.74
N PRO A 390 -34.13 58.77 33.56
CA PRO A 390 -33.17 59.54 34.35
C PRO A 390 -33.52 61.05 34.32
N ASP A 391 -33.19 61.78 35.37
CA ASP A 391 -33.51 63.21 35.57
C ASP A 391 -33.11 64.15 34.42
N TYR A 392 -32.26 63.76 33.55
CA TYR A 392 -31.84 64.45 32.34
C TYR A 392 -32.94 64.61 31.29
N TYR A 393 -33.97 63.82 31.34
CA TYR A 393 -35.06 63.84 30.32
C TYR A 393 -36.39 64.44 30.80
N LYS A 394 -36.36 65.26 31.77
CA LYS A 394 -37.56 65.99 32.21
C LYS A 394 -37.70 67.34 31.44
N PRO A 395 -38.88 67.68 30.89
CA PRO A 395 -40.18 67.13 31.16
C PRO A 395 -40.88 66.41 30.01
N ASN A 396 -41.11 65.15 30.21
CA ASN A 396 -42.16 64.33 29.60
C ASN A 396 -42.14 63.83 28.16
N PRO A 397 -41.28 62.93 27.76
CA PRO A 397 -41.74 61.85 26.94
C PRO A 397 -42.09 60.60 27.80
N ARG A 398 -43.15 59.95 27.49
CA ARG A 398 -43.43 58.60 28.02
C ARG A 398 -42.40 57.65 27.44
N VAL A 399 -41.75 56.91 28.27
CA VAL A 399 -40.70 55.97 27.90
C VAL A 399 -41.19 54.55 28.25
N ILE A 400 -41.28 53.71 27.23
CA ILE A 400 -41.75 52.34 27.40
C ILE A 400 -40.57 51.36 27.29
N GLY A 401 -40.45 50.54 28.30
CA GLY A 401 -39.50 49.45 28.31
C GLY A 401 -40.04 48.22 27.63
N ILE A 402 -39.23 47.65 26.79
CA ILE A 402 -39.53 46.43 26.05
C ILE A 402 -38.48 45.38 26.33
N ARG A 403 -38.87 44.25 26.80
CA ARG A 403 -38.01 43.04 26.87
C ARG A 403 -38.44 42.14 25.74
N PRO A 404 -37.65 42.02 24.64
CA PRO A 404 -38.11 41.30 23.42
C PRO A 404 -38.26 39.80 23.64
N LEU A 405 -37.55 39.22 24.62
CA LEU A 405 -37.67 37.81 24.98
C LEU A 405 -38.34 37.63 26.35
N LYS A 406 -39.31 36.70 26.42
CA LYS A 406 -40.01 36.30 27.64
C LYS A 406 -39.57 34.94 28.15
N GLY A 407 -39.02 34.10 27.28
CA GLY A 407 -38.58 32.77 27.62
C GLY A 407 -37.93 32.03 26.49
N LEU A 408 -37.59 30.79 26.73
CA LEU A 408 -36.98 29.84 25.80
C LEU A 408 -37.74 28.52 25.84
N THR A 409 -37.79 27.82 24.70
CA THR A 409 -38.42 26.50 24.58
C THR A 409 -37.49 25.54 23.85
N ILE A 410 -37.29 24.36 24.38
CA ILE A 410 -36.56 23.29 23.67
C ILE A 410 -37.45 22.72 22.59
N ILE A 411 -37.03 22.84 21.33
CA ILE A 411 -37.65 22.20 20.17
C ILE A 411 -37.02 20.83 19.95
N GLN A 412 -35.72 20.73 20.10
CA GLN A 412 -34.95 19.47 20.01
C GLN A 412 -33.91 19.44 21.11
N ALA A 413 -33.89 18.37 21.88
CA ALA A 413 -33.01 18.25 23.05
C ALA A 413 -31.53 18.05 22.69
N GLY A 414 -31.24 17.58 21.48
CA GLY A 414 -29.86 17.22 21.09
C GLY A 414 -29.33 16.04 21.88
N SER A 415 -28.02 15.88 21.88
CA SER A 415 -27.34 14.86 22.68
C SER A 415 -25.88 15.24 22.95
N GLY A 416 -25.27 14.56 23.92
CA GLY A 416 -23.84 14.73 24.19
C GLY A 416 -23.49 15.90 25.11
N TYR A 417 -24.46 16.66 25.63
CA TYR A 417 -24.21 17.84 26.46
C TYR A 417 -23.81 17.45 27.88
N LYS A 418 -22.64 17.91 28.31
CA LYS A 418 -22.15 17.82 29.69
C LYS A 418 -22.41 19.08 30.46
N ARG A 419 -22.09 20.23 29.85
CA ARG A 419 -22.35 21.56 30.38
C ARG A 419 -22.84 22.51 29.30
N PRO A 420 -24.15 22.46 28.97
CA PRO A 420 -24.69 23.27 27.92
C PRO A 420 -24.68 24.76 28.28
N VAL A 421 -24.28 25.59 27.32
CA VAL A 421 -24.29 27.04 27.38
C VAL A 421 -25.13 27.57 26.22
N ILE A 422 -26.04 28.47 26.55
CA ILE A 422 -26.90 29.12 25.54
C ILE A 422 -26.36 30.53 25.30
N THR A 423 -26.12 30.86 24.05
CA THR A 423 -25.78 32.22 23.60
C THR A 423 -26.95 32.75 22.77
N ILE A 424 -27.44 33.92 23.13
CA ILE A 424 -28.55 34.57 22.48
C ILE A 424 -28.07 35.93 21.95
N SER A 425 -28.40 36.21 20.69
CA SER A 425 -28.16 37.52 20.07
C SER A 425 -29.36 37.93 19.23
N ILE A 426 -29.65 39.22 19.19
CA ILE A 426 -30.61 39.79 18.28
C ILE A 426 -29.95 39.86 16.88
N THR A 427 -30.57 39.34 15.88
CA THR A 427 -30.16 39.39 14.46
C THR A 427 -30.97 40.37 13.63
N GLY A 428 -32.09 40.78 14.15
CA GLY A 428 -32.90 41.81 13.54
C GLY A 428 -33.80 42.45 14.57
N TRP A 429 -34.04 43.71 14.43
CA TRP A 429 -34.95 44.54 15.23
C TRP A 429 -35.76 45.44 14.33
N PRO A 430 -36.91 46.01 14.79
CA PRO A 430 -37.71 46.96 14.01
C PRO A 430 -36.81 48.12 13.54
N THR A 431 -36.78 48.34 12.22
CA THR A 431 -36.08 49.50 11.65
C THR A 431 -37.09 50.60 11.38
N TRP A 432 -36.59 51.84 11.24
CA TRP A 432 -37.41 53.01 10.94
C TRP A 432 -38.23 52.81 9.63
N SER A 433 -37.71 52.08 8.68
CA SER A 433 -38.43 51.78 7.41
C SER A 433 -39.58 50.80 7.61
N ASP A 434 -39.44 49.82 8.52
CA ASP A 434 -40.52 48.83 8.79
C ASP A 434 -41.67 49.43 9.59
N ALA A 435 -41.35 50.45 10.35
CA ALA A 435 -42.26 51.14 11.22
C ALA A 435 -42.86 52.41 10.57
N TYR A 436 -42.20 53.00 9.58
CA TYR A 436 -42.54 54.31 9.02
C TYR A 436 -43.93 54.40 8.38
N ASP A 437 -44.38 53.36 7.72
CA ASP A 437 -45.71 53.31 7.14
C ASP A 437 -46.80 53.10 8.18
N LYS A 438 -46.45 52.80 9.42
CA LYS A 438 -47.40 52.38 10.46
C LYS A 438 -47.26 53.09 11.79
N ILE A 439 -46.14 53.83 12.01
CA ILE A 439 -45.92 54.64 13.17
C ILE A 439 -45.91 56.09 12.75
N THR A 440 -46.88 56.82 13.18
CA THR A 440 -46.99 58.29 12.99
C THR A 440 -46.54 59.02 14.24
N GLY A 441 -45.49 59.80 14.13
CA GLY A 441 -44.83 60.54 15.23
C GLY A 441 -43.31 60.31 15.23
N VAL A 442 -42.61 61.09 16.01
CA VAL A 442 -41.12 60.92 16.14
C VAL A 442 -40.87 60.01 17.32
N PHE A 443 -40.31 58.86 17.03
CA PHE A 443 -39.97 57.87 18.03
C PHE A 443 -38.50 57.54 17.96
N GLU A 444 -37.89 57.38 19.15
CA GLU A 444 -36.53 56.82 19.30
C GLU A 444 -36.66 55.39 19.82
N PHE A 445 -36.04 54.47 19.14
CA PHE A 445 -35.99 53.09 19.52
C PHE A 445 -34.52 52.63 19.64
N TYR A 446 -34.09 52.19 20.83
CA TYR A 446 -32.68 51.86 21.10
C TYR A 446 -32.55 50.85 22.25
N HIS A 447 -31.40 50.18 22.25
CA HIS A 447 -31.01 49.33 23.36
C HIS A 447 -30.71 50.18 24.59
N TYR A 448 -31.32 49.85 25.72
CA TYR A 448 -31.21 50.63 26.94
C TYR A 448 -30.23 50.02 27.93
N THR A 449 -30.48 48.79 28.39
CA THR A 449 -29.65 48.11 29.38
C THR A 449 -29.80 46.58 29.27
N GLY A 450 -28.83 45.89 29.91
CA GLY A 450 -28.88 44.43 30.10
C GLY A 450 -28.20 43.63 29.00
N SER A 451 -28.20 42.36 29.15
CA SER A 451 -27.75 41.37 28.18
C SER A 451 -28.70 40.17 28.32
N PHE A 452 -28.73 39.34 27.27
CA PHE A 452 -29.44 38.08 27.40
C PHE A 452 -28.58 37.10 28.23
N GLN A 453 -29.18 36.60 29.31
CA GLN A 453 -28.61 35.57 30.11
C GLN A 453 -29.56 34.37 30.14
N ALA A 454 -29.06 33.19 29.86
CA ALA A 454 -29.82 31.96 29.87
C ALA A 454 -29.05 30.85 30.54
N SER A 455 -29.76 29.93 31.17
CA SER A 455 -29.20 28.72 31.74
C SER A 455 -29.83 27.51 31.08
N ALA A 456 -29.05 26.43 30.94
CA ALA A 456 -29.51 25.16 30.48
C ALA A 456 -28.97 24.04 31.40
N THR A 457 -29.75 22.97 31.54
CA THR A 457 -29.32 21.78 32.25
C THR A 457 -29.41 20.60 31.28
N SER A 458 -28.46 19.67 31.38
CA SER A 458 -28.50 18.41 30.64
C SER A 458 -28.81 17.22 31.54
N ALA A 459 -29.32 16.18 30.93
CA ALA A 459 -29.46 14.87 31.56
C ALA A 459 -28.07 14.25 31.74
N GLY A 460 -27.94 13.36 32.70
CA GLY A 460 -26.73 12.55 32.84
C GLY A 460 -26.49 11.64 31.65
N PHE A 461 -25.40 10.90 31.65
CA PHE A 461 -25.08 9.95 30.59
C PHE A 461 -25.39 8.51 31.00
N MET A 462 -25.89 7.76 30.02
CA MET A 462 -25.90 6.32 30.15
C MET A 462 -24.45 5.82 30.02
N GLN A 463 -23.93 5.19 31.07
CA GLN A 463 -22.64 4.52 31.03
C GLN A 463 -22.83 3.06 30.62
N SER A 464 -22.10 2.64 29.60
CA SER A 464 -22.11 1.27 29.13
C SER A 464 -20.72 0.85 28.67
N SER A 465 -20.35 -0.38 28.97
CA SER A 465 -19.11 -0.99 28.50
C SER A 465 -19.31 -2.48 28.29
N ILE A 466 -18.51 -3.11 27.45
CA ILE A 466 -18.49 -4.55 27.27
C ILE A 466 -17.23 -5.10 27.91
N ASN A 467 -17.38 -5.95 28.92
CA ASN A 467 -16.26 -6.67 29.47
C ASN A 467 -16.12 -8.04 28.80
N VAL A 468 -14.91 -8.34 28.31
CA VAL A 468 -14.56 -9.61 27.67
C VAL A 468 -13.66 -10.38 28.62
N THR A 469 -14.09 -11.60 28.97
CA THR A 469 -13.36 -12.50 29.88
C THR A 469 -13.05 -13.82 29.17
N ASP A 470 -11.82 -14.32 29.34
CA ASP A 470 -11.34 -15.60 28.84
C ASP A 470 -10.24 -16.11 29.79
N ALA A 471 -9.93 -17.42 29.72
CA ALA A 471 -8.88 -18.02 30.55
C ALA A 471 -7.45 -17.66 30.06
N THR A 472 -7.27 -17.41 28.77
CA THR A 472 -5.96 -17.24 28.12
C THR A 472 -5.84 -15.93 27.34
N GLY A 473 -6.94 -15.41 26.78
CA GLY A 473 -6.95 -14.23 25.94
C GLY A 473 -7.05 -12.91 26.71
N SER A 474 -6.56 -11.83 26.11
CA SER A 474 -6.66 -10.49 26.68
C SER A 474 -6.62 -9.40 25.60
N GLY A 475 -6.91 -8.15 26.02
CA GLY A 475 -6.74 -6.96 25.19
C GLY A 475 -7.89 -6.62 24.26
N ALA A 476 -8.98 -7.37 24.19
CA ALA A 476 -10.14 -7.01 23.39
C ALA A 476 -10.87 -5.79 23.97
N VAL A 477 -11.24 -4.86 23.07
CA VAL A 477 -12.05 -3.67 23.38
C VAL A 477 -13.24 -3.64 22.45
N LEU A 478 -14.43 -3.76 23.02
CA LEU A 478 -15.70 -3.78 22.30
C LEU A 478 -16.55 -2.58 22.73
N GLU A 479 -17.20 -1.95 21.76
CA GLU A 479 -18.08 -0.79 21.97
C GLU A 479 -19.52 -1.15 21.62
N PRO A 480 -20.49 -1.00 22.55
CA PRO A 480 -21.89 -1.29 22.29
C PRO A 480 -22.55 -0.15 21.51
N VAL A 481 -23.40 -0.50 20.55
CA VAL A 481 -24.23 0.45 19.77
C VAL A 481 -25.71 0.20 20.08
N PHE A 482 -26.39 1.22 20.56
CA PHE A 482 -27.81 1.14 20.92
C PHE A 482 -28.69 1.90 19.93
N SER A 483 -29.91 1.37 19.74
CA SER A 483 -30.99 2.05 19.01
C SER A 483 -32.32 1.69 19.66
N GLN A 484 -33.16 2.70 19.89
CA GLN A 484 -34.49 2.54 20.54
C GLN A 484 -34.48 1.70 21.82
N GLY A 485 -33.43 1.91 22.66
CA GLY A 485 -33.31 1.21 23.92
C GLY A 485 -32.92 -0.28 23.82
N LYS A 486 -32.40 -0.71 22.72
CA LYS A 486 -31.92 -2.06 22.46
C LYS A 486 -30.47 -2.04 21.94
N LEU A 487 -29.68 -3.03 22.32
CA LEU A 487 -28.38 -3.25 21.74
C LEU A 487 -28.53 -3.75 20.30
N THR A 488 -28.09 -2.98 19.32
CA THR A 488 -28.27 -3.33 17.89
C THR A 488 -26.98 -3.85 17.26
N ASN A 489 -25.83 -3.39 17.73
CA ASN A 489 -24.54 -3.79 17.18
C ASN A 489 -23.45 -3.70 18.25
N VAL A 490 -22.32 -4.36 18.00
CA VAL A 490 -21.10 -4.28 18.79
C VAL A 490 -19.92 -4.02 17.86
N LEU A 491 -19.21 -2.91 18.06
CA LEU A 491 -18.05 -2.57 17.28
C LEU A 491 -16.78 -3.10 17.95
N ILE A 492 -15.95 -3.82 17.20
CA ILE A 492 -14.65 -4.28 17.67
C ILE A 492 -13.64 -3.15 17.45
N LYS A 493 -13.20 -2.50 18.51
CA LYS A 493 -12.16 -1.46 18.48
C LYS A 493 -10.77 -2.07 18.54
N ASN A 494 -10.63 -3.14 19.33
CA ASN A 494 -9.44 -3.95 19.41
C ASN A 494 -9.87 -5.41 19.54
N ALA A 495 -9.26 -6.27 18.71
CA ALA A 495 -9.61 -7.71 18.69
C ALA A 495 -8.97 -8.49 19.84
N GLY A 496 -7.91 -7.97 20.48
CA GLY A 496 -7.09 -8.72 21.42
C GLY A 496 -6.41 -9.92 20.79
N ALA A 497 -5.85 -10.80 21.64
CA ALA A 497 -5.15 -11.99 21.19
C ALA A 497 -5.28 -13.14 22.22
N GLY A 498 -5.04 -14.38 21.76
CA GLY A 498 -4.94 -15.55 22.60
C GLY A 498 -6.27 -16.05 23.19
N TYR A 499 -7.42 -15.56 22.74
CA TYR A 499 -8.72 -16.01 23.18
C TYR A 499 -9.01 -17.44 22.72
N SER A 500 -9.49 -18.26 23.63
CA SER A 500 -9.90 -19.64 23.35
C SER A 500 -11.43 -19.82 23.42
N ASN A 501 -12.05 -19.25 24.44
CA ASN A 501 -13.50 -19.29 24.64
C ASN A 501 -13.98 -18.02 25.36
N PRO A 502 -13.89 -16.84 24.72
CA PRO A 502 -14.23 -15.58 25.36
C PRO A 502 -15.74 -15.44 25.61
N THR A 503 -16.07 -14.82 26.71
CA THR A 503 -17.45 -14.43 27.05
C THR A 503 -17.54 -12.92 27.14
N ALA A 504 -18.60 -12.33 26.56
CA ALA A 504 -18.84 -10.89 26.56
C ALA A 504 -20.01 -10.58 27.53
N THR A 505 -19.77 -9.67 28.47
CA THR A 505 -20.80 -9.17 29.35
C THR A 505 -20.99 -7.68 29.17
N LEU A 506 -22.20 -7.27 28.79
CA LEU A 506 -22.57 -5.86 28.75
C LEU A 506 -22.83 -5.33 30.16
N ILE A 507 -22.03 -4.36 30.56
CA ILE A 507 -22.20 -3.63 31.84
C ILE A 507 -22.84 -2.30 31.50
N SER A 508 -24.00 -2.04 32.07
CA SER A 508 -24.74 -0.78 31.87
C SER A 508 -25.54 -0.44 33.13
N ASN A 509 -25.66 0.86 33.41
CA ASN A 509 -26.50 1.36 34.49
C ASN A 509 -28.00 1.42 34.12
N TYR A 510 -28.33 1.16 32.84
CA TYR A 510 -29.71 1.12 32.32
C TYR A 510 -29.90 -0.10 31.43
N GLY A 511 -31.07 -0.72 31.50
CA GLY A 511 -31.42 -1.86 30.68
C GLY A 511 -30.85 -3.18 31.14
N SER A 512 -31.34 -4.27 30.55
CA SER A 512 -30.90 -5.63 30.84
C SER A 512 -31.27 -6.61 29.73
N GLY A 513 -30.71 -7.83 29.81
CA GLY A 513 -31.06 -8.92 28.92
C GLY A 513 -30.36 -8.97 27.57
N ALA A 514 -29.39 -8.10 27.30
CA ALA A 514 -28.56 -8.22 26.08
C ALA A 514 -27.58 -9.40 26.21
N GLN A 515 -27.42 -10.15 25.11
CA GLN A 515 -26.49 -11.25 25.02
C GLN A 515 -25.63 -11.07 23.75
N ILE A 516 -24.34 -11.25 23.90
CA ILE A 516 -23.36 -11.09 22.84
C ILE A 516 -22.60 -12.40 22.68
N SER A 517 -22.54 -12.92 21.47
CA SER A 517 -21.69 -14.06 21.12
C SER A 517 -20.43 -13.54 20.45
N LEU A 518 -19.30 -14.07 20.86
CA LEU A 518 -17.99 -13.73 20.29
C LEU A 518 -17.48 -14.88 19.42
N THR A 519 -16.93 -14.56 18.27
CA THR A 519 -16.22 -15.52 17.41
C THR A 519 -14.74 -15.20 17.47
N VAL A 520 -13.94 -16.23 17.74
CA VAL A 520 -12.48 -16.14 17.76
C VAL A 520 -11.91 -16.47 16.39
N ALA A 521 -10.93 -15.75 15.94
CA ALA A 521 -10.21 -16.04 14.71
C ALA A 521 -9.27 -17.24 14.93
N ASN A 522 -9.52 -18.33 14.24
CA ASN A 522 -8.61 -19.49 14.24
C ASN A 522 -7.30 -19.21 13.51
N ALA A 523 -7.31 -18.26 12.56
CA ALA A 523 -6.14 -17.76 11.85
C ALA A 523 -6.11 -16.23 11.92
N GLY A 524 -4.92 -15.66 12.03
CA GLY A 524 -4.74 -14.21 11.99
C GLY A 524 -5.15 -13.60 10.63
N ASP A 525 -5.35 -12.28 10.62
CA ASP A 525 -5.62 -11.50 9.40
C ASP A 525 -4.43 -10.60 9.11
N TYR A 526 -3.47 -11.10 8.33
CA TYR A 526 -2.20 -10.45 8.07
C TYR A 526 -2.13 -9.85 6.67
N PRO A 527 -1.25 -8.85 6.43
CA PRO A 527 -1.11 -8.24 5.12
C PRO A 527 -0.51 -9.21 4.11
N GLY A 528 -0.91 -9.08 2.86
CA GLY A 528 -0.43 -9.90 1.75
C GLY A 528 0.65 -9.25 0.91
N CYS A 529 0.94 -7.97 1.09
CA CYS A 529 2.02 -7.28 0.38
C CYS A 529 2.69 -6.21 1.23
N VAL A 530 3.96 -5.94 0.92
CA VAL A 530 4.84 -5.02 1.65
C VAL A 530 5.74 -4.23 0.71
N SER A 531 6.02 -2.97 1.06
CA SER A 531 6.96 -2.13 0.33
C SER A 531 7.51 -1.02 1.22
N TYR A 532 8.57 -0.33 0.76
CA TYR A 532 9.10 0.88 1.40
C TYR A 532 8.86 2.07 0.48
N PHE A 533 8.31 3.15 1.03
CA PHE A 533 8.10 4.40 0.29
C PHE A 533 8.01 5.58 1.25
N GLU A 534 8.65 6.72 0.93
CA GLU A 534 8.66 7.96 1.73
C GLU A 534 8.94 7.71 3.22
N GLN A 535 10.02 6.98 3.52
CA GLN A 535 10.48 6.69 4.90
C GLN A 535 9.46 5.92 5.75
N ARG A 536 8.53 5.21 5.11
CA ARG A 536 7.53 4.38 5.78
C ARG A 536 7.58 2.96 5.22
N ARG A 537 7.30 1.99 6.06
CA ARG A 537 7.00 0.62 5.61
C ARG A 537 5.51 0.50 5.37
N TRP A 538 5.14 0.11 4.17
CA TRP A 538 3.75 -0.01 3.73
C TRP A 538 3.32 -1.46 3.67
N PHE A 539 2.09 -1.71 4.10
CA PHE A 539 1.45 -3.01 4.05
C PHE A 539 0.06 -2.87 3.43
N ALA A 540 -0.42 -3.91 2.74
CA ALA A 540 -1.79 -3.90 2.24
C ALA A 540 -2.37 -5.31 2.04
N GLY A 541 -3.68 -5.37 1.81
CA GLY A 541 -4.35 -6.52 1.24
C GLY A 541 -4.39 -7.75 2.14
N SER A 542 -5.00 -7.69 3.33
CA SER A 542 -5.23 -8.88 4.14
C SER A 542 -6.45 -9.68 3.65
N ARG A 543 -6.66 -10.86 4.21
CA ARG A 543 -7.78 -11.74 3.85
C ARG A 543 -9.14 -11.13 4.22
N MET A 544 -9.26 -10.58 5.43
CA MET A 544 -10.51 -9.98 5.94
C MET A 544 -10.66 -8.50 5.55
N ARG A 545 -9.55 -7.83 5.29
CA ARG A 545 -9.49 -6.42 4.94
C ARG A 545 -8.74 -6.22 3.62
N PRO A 546 -9.26 -6.75 2.50
CA PRO A 546 -8.55 -6.82 1.22
C PRO A 546 -8.21 -5.45 0.61
N GLN A 547 -8.99 -4.42 0.95
CA GLN A 547 -8.84 -3.06 0.42
C GLN A 547 -8.13 -2.10 1.37
N TYR A 548 -7.57 -2.59 2.49
CA TYR A 548 -6.87 -1.72 3.43
C TYR A 548 -5.40 -1.56 3.09
N ILE A 549 -4.92 -0.35 3.32
CA ILE A 549 -3.50 0.03 3.31
C ILE A 549 -3.12 0.47 4.71
N TRP A 550 -1.94 0.07 5.13
CA TRP A 550 -1.31 0.52 6.36
C TRP A 550 0.10 1.02 6.07
N ALA A 551 0.53 2.05 6.78
CA ALA A 551 1.93 2.46 6.77
C ALA A 551 2.36 2.84 8.18
N THR A 552 3.62 2.58 8.50
CA THR A 552 4.24 2.95 9.78
C THR A 552 4.33 4.46 9.95
N LYS A 553 4.62 4.93 11.15
CA LYS A 553 5.02 6.33 11.37
C LYS A 553 6.24 6.67 10.51
N THR A 554 6.32 7.93 10.11
CA THR A 554 7.47 8.42 9.31
C THR A 554 8.78 8.19 10.05
N GLY A 555 9.77 7.66 9.32
CA GLY A 555 11.11 7.39 9.87
C GLY A 555 11.19 6.15 10.76
N THR A 556 10.12 5.33 10.81
CA THR A 556 10.11 4.07 11.58
C THR A 556 9.71 2.90 10.69
N GLU A 557 10.13 1.70 11.06
CA GLU A 557 9.79 0.48 10.34
C GLU A 557 8.74 -0.38 11.05
N THR A 558 8.50 -0.14 12.34
CA THR A 558 7.61 -0.96 13.19
C THR A 558 6.58 -0.15 13.98
N ASP A 559 6.75 1.16 14.10
CA ASP A 559 5.83 1.98 14.89
C ASP A 559 4.52 2.23 14.10
N MET A 560 3.41 1.76 14.66
CA MET A 560 2.04 1.94 14.13
C MET A 560 1.17 2.80 15.08
N GLY A 561 1.79 3.69 15.86
CA GLY A 561 1.08 4.65 16.71
C GLY A 561 0.36 5.73 15.91
N TYR A 562 -0.67 6.32 16.52
CA TYR A 562 -1.41 7.47 15.98
C TYR A 562 -1.91 8.35 17.11
N SER A 563 -2.22 9.60 16.80
CA SER A 563 -2.71 10.62 17.75
C SER A 563 -4.14 11.05 17.39
N LEU A 564 -4.85 11.68 18.31
CA LEU A 564 -6.14 12.30 18.08
C LEU A 564 -6.15 13.71 18.69
N PRO A 565 -6.07 14.78 17.87
CA PRO A 565 -6.11 14.83 16.39
C PRO A 565 -4.88 14.20 15.73
N SER A 566 -5.05 13.72 14.50
CA SER A 566 -4.01 13.06 13.72
C SER A 566 -2.85 14.00 13.43
N GLN A 567 -1.62 13.47 13.49
CA GLN A 567 -0.40 14.18 13.11
C GLN A 567 0.10 13.72 11.73
N SER A 568 0.80 14.57 11.01
CA SER A 568 1.35 14.22 9.69
C SER A 568 2.33 13.04 9.74
N THR A 569 3.00 12.84 10.86
CA THR A 569 3.94 11.74 11.08
C THR A 569 3.27 10.42 11.48
N ASP A 570 2.01 10.43 11.89
CA ASP A 570 1.30 9.26 12.37
C ASP A 570 1.18 8.14 11.34
N ARG A 571 0.87 6.93 11.82
CA ARG A 571 0.56 5.81 10.92
C ARG A 571 -0.55 6.17 9.93
N ILE A 572 -0.49 5.55 8.78
CA ILE A 572 -1.59 5.58 7.81
C ILE A 572 -2.39 4.29 7.92
N LYS A 573 -3.72 4.39 8.01
CA LYS A 573 -4.65 3.26 7.97
C LYS A 573 -5.89 3.70 7.21
N VAL A 574 -5.96 3.33 5.94
CA VAL A 574 -7.03 3.77 5.05
C VAL A 574 -7.63 2.61 4.29
N ARG A 575 -8.95 2.64 4.12
CA ARG A 575 -9.66 1.74 3.22
C ARG A 575 -9.80 2.40 1.86
N VAL A 576 -9.35 1.72 0.82
CA VAL A 576 -9.57 2.15 -0.56
C VAL A 576 -11.00 1.82 -0.95
N ALA A 577 -11.81 2.86 -1.17
CA ALA A 577 -13.18 2.68 -1.67
C ALA A 577 -13.13 2.42 -3.17
N SER A 578 -13.41 1.20 -3.59
CA SER A 578 -13.57 0.83 -4.99
C SER A 578 -14.91 0.12 -5.20
N GLN A 579 -15.39 0.11 -6.45
CA GLN A 579 -16.63 -0.61 -6.80
C GLN A 579 -16.47 -2.12 -6.62
N ASP A 580 -15.26 -2.64 -6.86
CA ASP A 580 -14.93 -4.04 -6.73
C ASP A 580 -14.21 -4.33 -5.42
N SER A 581 -14.61 -5.39 -4.72
CA SER A 581 -13.97 -5.83 -3.47
C SER A 581 -12.73 -6.69 -3.74
N ASN A 582 -11.80 -6.18 -4.54
CA ASN A 582 -10.58 -6.92 -4.88
C ASN A 582 -9.45 -6.65 -3.90
N ARG A 583 -8.72 -7.72 -3.55
CA ARG A 583 -7.54 -7.64 -2.69
C ARG A 583 -6.42 -6.89 -3.40
N ILE A 584 -5.78 -5.98 -2.68
CA ILE A 584 -4.51 -5.37 -3.09
C ILE A 584 -3.47 -6.49 -3.08
N ARG A 585 -2.83 -6.72 -4.23
CA ARG A 585 -1.84 -7.80 -4.43
C ARG A 585 -0.41 -7.29 -4.31
N HIS A 586 -0.16 -6.07 -4.78
CA HIS A 586 1.18 -5.48 -4.75
C HIS A 586 1.13 -3.99 -4.43
N ILE A 587 2.17 -3.53 -3.77
CA ILE A 587 2.49 -2.12 -3.56
C ILE A 587 3.84 -1.87 -4.19
N VAL A 588 3.91 -0.96 -5.16
CA VAL A 588 5.11 -0.71 -5.95
C VAL A 588 5.54 0.75 -5.84
N PRO A 589 6.76 1.02 -5.34
CA PRO A 589 7.30 2.37 -5.24
C PRO A 589 7.92 2.77 -6.59
N LEU A 590 7.29 3.70 -7.28
CA LEU A 590 7.87 4.45 -8.40
C LEU A 590 8.07 5.91 -7.98
N SER A 591 7.89 6.87 -8.89
CA SER A 591 7.83 8.29 -8.50
C SER A 591 6.64 8.59 -7.58
N GLN A 592 5.63 7.74 -7.58
CA GLN A 592 4.47 7.71 -6.71
C GLN A 592 4.21 6.27 -6.29
N LEU A 593 3.50 6.09 -5.20
CA LEU A 593 3.16 4.75 -4.74
C LEU A 593 2.02 4.18 -5.58
N LEU A 594 2.25 3.04 -6.19
CA LEU A 594 1.25 2.32 -6.99
C LEU A 594 0.74 1.11 -6.22
N MET A 595 -0.55 0.87 -6.35
CA MET A 595 -1.21 -0.33 -5.84
C MET A 595 -1.82 -1.10 -6.98
N LEU A 596 -1.55 -2.39 -6.99
CA LEU A 596 -2.09 -3.30 -7.98
C LEU A 596 -3.09 -4.23 -7.29
N THR A 597 -4.27 -4.32 -7.89
CA THR A 597 -5.32 -5.24 -7.46
C THR A 597 -5.62 -6.25 -8.55
N ALA A 598 -6.49 -7.20 -8.30
CA ALA A 598 -6.92 -8.16 -9.31
C ALA A 598 -7.75 -7.53 -10.44
N SER A 599 -8.27 -6.32 -10.28
CA SER A 599 -9.15 -5.65 -11.25
C SER A 599 -8.63 -4.32 -11.78
N GLY A 600 -7.53 -3.80 -11.25
CA GLY A 600 -6.99 -2.52 -11.72
C GLY A 600 -5.80 -2.01 -10.91
N GLU A 601 -5.19 -0.98 -11.45
CA GLU A 601 -4.01 -0.30 -10.95
C GLU A 601 -4.40 1.08 -10.42
N TRP A 602 -3.91 1.42 -9.24
CA TRP A 602 -4.24 2.62 -8.49
C TRP A 602 -2.99 3.40 -8.13
N ARG A 603 -3.09 4.69 -8.15
CA ARG A 603 -2.04 5.61 -7.70
C ARG A 603 -2.40 6.19 -6.35
N VAL A 604 -1.46 6.13 -5.42
CA VAL A 604 -1.49 6.85 -4.14
C VAL A 604 -0.57 8.05 -4.26
N SER A 605 -1.10 9.23 -4.00
CA SER A 605 -0.35 10.48 -4.08
C SER A 605 -0.83 11.45 -3.01
N PRO A 606 0.03 12.38 -2.56
CA PRO A 606 -0.38 13.43 -1.63
C PRO A 606 -1.34 14.43 -2.30
N VAL A 607 -2.13 15.13 -1.49
CA VAL A 607 -3.01 16.23 -1.91
C VAL A 607 -2.60 17.48 -1.15
N ASN A 608 -2.20 18.52 -1.88
CA ASN A 608 -1.75 19.79 -1.31
C ASN A 608 -0.59 19.65 -0.30
N SER A 609 0.26 18.64 -0.47
CA SER A 609 1.39 18.32 0.39
C SER A 609 2.49 17.68 -0.45
N ASP A 610 3.74 17.80 -0.02
CA ASP A 610 4.88 17.17 -0.70
C ASP A 610 5.05 15.69 -0.35
N ALA A 611 4.44 15.23 0.75
CA ALA A 611 4.51 13.86 1.22
C ALA A 611 3.12 13.28 1.54
N ILE A 612 3.01 11.96 1.50
CA ILE A 612 1.80 11.23 1.88
C ILE A 612 1.66 11.24 3.41
N THR A 613 0.59 11.86 3.89
CA THR A 613 0.25 11.91 5.32
C THR A 613 -1.15 11.32 5.55
N PRO A 614 -1.53 11.00 6.80
CA PRO A 614 -2.87 10.49 7.09
C PRO A 614 -4.00 11.39 6.58
N GLU A 615 -3.76 12.71 6.50
CA GLU A 615 -4.75 13.71 6.09
C GLU A 615 -4.65 14.11 4.61
N SER A 616 -3.49 13.90 3.97
CA SER A 616 -3.22 14.38 2.61
C SER A 616 -3.09 13.25 1.58
N MET A 617 -3.80 12.15 1.72
CA MET A 617 -3.72 11.02 0.81
C MET A 617 -4.86 10.99 -0.19
N SER A 618 -4.54 10.84 -1.48
CA SER A 618 -5.49 10.60 -2.57
C SER A 618 -5.19 9.27 -3.24
N VAL A 619 -6.22 8.47 -3.44
CA VAL A 619 -6.13 7.18 -4.14
C VAL A 619 -6.99 7.26 -5.40
N ARG A 620 -6.36 7.13 -6.58
CA ARG A 620 -7.05 7.29 -7.87
C ARG A 620 -6.76 6.10 -8.79
N PRO A 621 -7.78 5.55 -9.48
CA PRO A 621 -7.56 4.52 -10.49
C PRO A 621 -6.74 5.07 -11.66
N GLN A 622 -5.90 4.23 -12.24
CA GLN A 622 -5.07 4.55 -13.40
C GLN A 622 -5.44 3.67 -14.59
N SER A 623 -5.63 2.39 -14.35
CA SER A 623 -6.09 1.44 -15.36
C SER A 623 -6.91 0.31 -14.73
N TYR A 624 -7.57 -0.50 -15.56
CA TYR A 624 -8.48 -1.57 -15.15
C TYR A 624 -8.06 -2.94 -15.73
N VAL A 625 -6.76 -3.18 -15.85
CA VAL A 625 -6.22 -4.45 -16.33
C VAL A 625 -6.19 -5.49 -15.21
N GLY A 626 -5.71 -5.09 -14.05
CA GLY A 626 -5.46 -5.96 -12.91
C GLY A 626 -4.16 -6.75 -13.01
N SER A 627 -3.54 -7.03 -11.87
CA SER A 627 -2.29 -7.78 -11.75
C SER A 627 -2.53 -9.20 -11.24
N SER A 628 -1.69 -10.15 -11.67
CA SER A 628 -1.60 -11.49 -11.09
C SER A 628 -0.99 -11.46 -9.68
N GLN A 629 -0.78 -12.63 -9.08
CA GLN A 629 -0.09 -12.76 -7.78
C GLN A 629 1.44 -12.63 -7.92
N THR A 630 1.96 -12.78 -9.14
CA THR A 630 3.41 -12.70 -9.42
C THR A 630 3.93 -11.29 -9.16
N LYS A 631 5.02 -11.19 -8.42
CA LYS A 631 5.59 -9.91 -8.00
C LYS A 631 6.06 -9.09 -9.21
N PRO A 632 5.60 -7.83 -9.37
CA PRO A 632 6.06 -6.93 -10.44
C PRO A 632 7.54 -6.60 -10.32
N VAL A 633 8.15 -6.28 -11.47
CA VAL A 633 9.55 -5.88 -11.56
C VAL A 633 9.67 -4.46 -12.10
N LEU A 634 10.56 -3.68 -11.49
CA LEU A 634 10.88 -2.32 -11.90
C LEU A 634 11.98 -2.32 -12.96
N ILE A 635 11.73 -1.64 -14.07
CA ILE A 635 12.69 -1.43 -15.15
C ILE A 635 12.79 0.08 -15.39
N ASN A 636 13.89 0.70 -14.95
CA ASN A 636 14.07 2.15 -14.98
C ASN A 636 12.90 2.88 -14.29
N ASN A 637 12.13 3.66 -15.04
CA ASN A 637 10.98 4.42 -14.55
C ASN A 637 9.63 3.75 -14.84
N THR A 638 9.64 2.52 -15.32
CA THR A 638 8.45 1.74 -15.63
C THR A 638 8.41 0.45 -14.82
N MET A 639 7.27 -0.19 -14.81
CA MET A 639 7.04 -1.46 -14.14
C MET A 639 6.48 -2.45 -15.14
N ILE A 640 7.01 -3.68 -15.12
CA ILE A 640 6.40 -4.80 -15.84
C ILE A 640 5.74 -5.74 -14.82
N PHE A 641 4.50 -6.09 -15.09
CA PHE A 641 3.70 -7.00 -14.27
C PHE A 641 2.92 -7.97 -15.14
N ALA A 642 2.57 -9.13 -14.59
CA ALA A 642 1.70 -10.08 -15.25
C ALA A 642 0.24 -9.69 -15.00
N SER A 643 -0.58 -9.66 -16.06
CA SER A 643 -1.99 -9.32 -15.96
C SER A 643 -2.78 -10.38 -15.17
N ALA A 644 -3.87 -9.96 -14.52
CA ALA A 644 -4.73 -10.85 -13.75
C ALA A 644 -5.43 -11.92 -14.60
N ARG A 645 -5.59 -11.65 -15.88
CA ARG A 645 -6.25 -12.53 -16.86
C ARG A 645 -5.48 -12.54 -18.16
N GLY A 646 -5.42 -13.70 -18.81
CA GLY A 646 -4.79 -13.86 -20.11
C GLY A 646 -3.27 -14.03 -20.10
N GLY A 647 -2.62 -14.03 -18.91
CA GLY A 647 -1.20 -14.33 -18.75
C GLY A 647 -0.21 -13.33 -19.35
N HIS A 648 -0.69 -12.28 -20.02
CA HIS A 648 0.18 -11.31 -20.70
C HIS A 648 0.94 -10.43 -19.73
N LEU A 649 2.15 -10.08 -20.09
CA LEU A 649 2.94 -9.05 -19.41
C LEU A 649 2.48 -7.67 -19.85
N ARG A 650 2.32 -6.80 -18.88
CA ARG A 650 1.94 -5.41 -19.06
C ARG A 650 3.04 -4.50 -18.55
N GLU A 651 3.32 -3.48 -19.33
CA GLU A 651 4.13 -2.36 -18.90
C GLU A 651 3.23 -1.26 -18.33
N LEU A 652 3.61 -0.68 -17.20
CA LEU A 652 2.95 0.48 -16.64
C LEU A 652 3.99 1.59 -16.44
N GLY A 653 3.79 2.70 -17.14
CA GLY A 653 4.67 3.85 -17.12
C GLY A 653 3.89 5.16 -16.98
N TYR A 654 4.54 6.18 -16.42
CA TYR A 654 3.94 7.51 -16.31
C TYR A 654 3.96 8.21 -17.66
N SER A 655 2.80 8.69 -18.12
CA SER A 655 2.65 9.51 -19.31
C SER A 655 2.31 10.94 -18.93
N TYR A 656 3.18 11.86 -19.27
CA TYR A 656 2.92 13.29 -19.04
C TYR A 656 1.71 13.79 -19.82
N GLN A 657 1.51 13.28 -21.05
CA GLN A 657 0.37 13.65 -21.89
C GLN A 657 -0.98 13.21 -21.30
N ALA A 658 -1.01 12.03 -20.68
CA ALA A 658 -2.21 11.51 -20.02
C ALA A 658 -2.37 12.05 -18.60
N GLY A 659 -1.35 12.68 -18.03
CA GLY A 659 -1.33 13.13 -16.63
C GLY A 659 -1.42 11.99 -15.61
N GLY A 660 -1.03 10.78 -16.00
CA GLY A 660 -1.16 9.58 -15.18
C GLY A 660 -0.39 8.39 -15.71
N TYR A 661 -0.57 7.25 -15.07
CA TYR A 661 0.03 6.00 -15.51
C TYR A 661 -0.83 5.33 -16.58
N ILE A 662 -0.20 4.84 -17.62
CA ILE A 662 -0.84 4.10 -18.70
C ILE A 662 -0.24 2.71 -18.79
N THR A 663 -1.04 1.74 -19.22
CA THR A 663 -0.61 0.36 -19.44
C THR A 663 -0.50 0.06 -20.93
N SER A 664 0.55 -0.67 -21.32
CA SER A 664 0.72 -1.24 -22.64
C SER A 664 0.96 -2.74 -22.57
N ASP A 665 0.53 -3.47 -23.59
CA ASP A 665 0.77 -4.89 -23.73
C ASP A 665 2.11 -5.12 -24.44
N VAL A 666 3.10 -5.62 -23.69
CA VAL A 666 4.43 -5.91 -24.28
C VAL A 666 4.46 -7.25 -25.00
N CYS A 667 3.51 -8.14 -24.74
CA CYS A 667 3.42 -9.47 -25.34
C CYS A 667 2.75 -9.51 -26.71
N LEU A 668 2.17 -8.41 -27.18
CA LEU A 668 1.34 -8.38 -28.38
C LEU A 668 1.98 -9.05 -29.62
N ARG A 669 3.30 -8.89 -29.76
CA ARG A 669 4.04 -9.50 -30.89
C ARG A 669 4.33 -10.97 -30.72
N ALA A 670 4.37 -11.47 -29.49
CA ALA A 670 4.69 -12.85 -29.14
C ALA A 670 3.60 -13.48 -28.25
N ALA A 671 2.35 -13.14 -28.50
CA ALA A 671 1.21 -13.53 -27.67
C ALA A 671 1.12 -15.04 -27.45
N HIS A 672 1.47 -15.85 -28.47
CA HIS A 672 1.45 -17.31 -28.39
C HIS A 672 2.36 -17.93 -27.32
N LEU A 673 3.32 -17.17 -26.77
CA LEU A 673 4.17 -17.60 -25.64
C LEU A 673 3.45 -17.44 -24.29
N PHE A 674 2.38 -16.65 -24.26
CA PHE A 674 1.65 -16.27 -23.04
C PHE A 674 0.17 -16.66 -23.07
N ASP A 675 -0.42 -16.78 -24.27
CA ASP A 675 -1.82 -17.15 -24.42
C ASP A 675 -2.12 -18.48 -23.71
N HIS A 676 -3.12 -18.48 -22.85
CA HIS A 676 -3.57 -19.61 -22.03
C HIS A 676 -2.57 -20.11 -20.97
N HIS A 677 -1.52 -19.34 -20.69
CA HIS A 677 -0.51 -19.68 -19.68
C HIS A 677 -0.44 -18.59 -18.59
N GLU A 678 -0.15 -19.01 -17.37
CA GLU A 678 0.08 -18.08 -16.26
C GLU A 678 1.59 -17.90 -16.03
N VAL A 679 1.98 -16.67 -15.74
CA VAL A 679 3.35 -16.35 -15.31
C VAL A 679 3.47 -16.66 -13.83
N VAL A 680 4.38 -17.57 -13.49
CA VAL A 680 4.60 -18.04 -12.11
C VAL A 680 5.61 -17.19 -11.36
N ASP A 681 6.72 -16.85 -12.02
CA ASP A 681 7.82 -16.10 -11.40
C ASP A 681 8.51 -15.20 -12.42
N ILE A 682 9.09 -14.09 -11.93
CA ILE A 682 9.69 -13.05 -12.75
C ILE A 682 11.00 -12.59 -12.11
N ALA A 683 12.02 -12.34 -12.95
CA ALA A 683 13.29 -11.75 -12.54
C ALA A 683 13.81 -10.79 -13.62
N TYR A 684 14.70 -9.86 -13.24
CA TYR A 684 15.25 -8.88 -14.17
C TYR A 684 16.75 -8.74 -13.99
N ALA A 685 17.49 -8.89 -15.09
CA ALA A 685 18.92 -8.66 -15.21
C ALA A 685 19.17 -7.31 -15.90
N LYS A 686 20.09 -6.51 -15.37
CA LYS A 686 20.48 -5.20 -15.92
C LYS A 686 21.77 -5.29 -16.72
N ALA A 687 22.69 -6.14 -16.32
CA ALA A 687 24.02 -6.27 -16.88
C ALA A 687 24.35 -7.73 -17.28
N PRO A 688 25.05 -7.98 -18.43
CA PRO A 688 25.48 -6.99 -19.39
C PRO A 688 24.35 -6.47 -20.31
N TYR A 689 23.22 -7.17 -20.32
CA TYR A 689 22.05 -6.84 -21.14
C TYR A 689 20.81 -6.70 -20.27
N SER A 690 19.93 -5.76 -20.64
CA SER A 690 18.62 -5.57 -20.01
C SER A 690 17.70 -6.71 -20.45
N ILE A 691 17.59 -7.75 -19.62
CA ILE A 691 16.81 -8.95 -19.89
C ILE A 691 15.83 -9.21 -18.76
N PHE A 692 14.56 -9.24 -19.10
CA PHE A 692 13.50 -9.69 -18.25
C PHE A 692 13.31 -11.21 -18.43
N TRP A 693 13.24 -11.94 -17.34
CA TRP A 693 13.04 -13.37 -17.30
C TRP A 693 11.71 -13.69 -16.67
N CYS A 694 10.98 -14.63 -17.24
CA CYS A 694 9.79 -15.16 -16.61
C CYS A 694 9.66 -16.66 -16.80
N VAL A 695 9.08 -17.32 -15.82
CA VAL A 695 8.71 -18.73 -15.84
C VAL A 695 7.20 -18.82 -15.93
N ASN A 696 6.70 -19.67 -16.83
CA ASN A 696 5.28 -19.93 -16.96
C ASN A 696 4.86 -21.27 -16.31
N ASP A 697 3.56 -21.50 -16.20
CA ASP A 697 2.93 -22.68 -15.57
C ASP A 697 3.25 -24.01 -16.26
N ILE A 698 3.65 -23.98 -17.54
CA ILE A 698 4.08 -25.17 -18.29
C ILE A 698 5.60 -25.41 -18.21
N GLY A 699 6.29 -24.74 -17.32
CA GLY A 699 7.73 -24.94 -17.07
C GLY A 699 8.65 -24.40 -18.14
N LYS A 700 8.23 -23.41 -18.93
CA LYS A 700 9.09 -22.74 -19.91
C LYS A 700 9.67 -21.46 -19.29
N LEU A 701 10.95 -21.23 -19.57
CA LEU A 701 11.62 -19.98 -19.25
C LEU A 701 11.58 -19.08 -20.49
N ILE A 702 11.09 -17.86 -20.36
CA ILE A 702 11.01 -16.88 -21.44
C ILE A 702 11.91 -15.69 -21.08
N SER A 703 12.74 -15.28 -22.04
CA SER A 703 13.51 -14.03 -21.93
C SER A 703 12.86 -12.96 -22.80
N PHE A 704 12.88 -11.74 -22.28
CA PHE A 704 12.46 -10.55 -23.00
C PHE A 704 13.57 -9.49 -22.91
N THR A 705 14.30 -9.30 -24.00
CA THR A 705 15.29 -8.22 -24.10
C THR A 705 14.54 -6.93 -24.31
N TYR A 706 14.66 -6.01 -23.36
CA TYR A 706 13.85 -4.80 -23.33
C TYR A 706 14.71 -3.55 -23.16
N VAL A 707 14.78 -2.76 -24.24
CA VAL A 707 15.47 -1.46 -24.29
C VAL A 707 14.55 -0.47 -25.00
N PRO A 708 13.59 0.11 -24.28
CA PRO A 708 12.55 0.96 -24.88
C PRO A 708 13.11 2.19 -25.58
N GLU A 709 14.22 2.73 -25.10
CA GLU A 709 14.89 3.92 -25.69
C GLU A 709 15.37 3.64 -27.11
N GLN A 710 15.68 2.39 -27.44
CA GLN A 710 16.10 1.94 -28.76
C GLN A 710 15.02 1.15 -29.51
N GLN A 711 13.81 1.09 -28.97
CA GLN A 711 12.68 0.33 -29.51
C GLN A 711 12.96 -1.18 -29.66
N VAL A 712 13.87 -1.71 -28.85
CA VAL A 712 14.16 -3.13 -28.79
C VAL A 712 13.21 -3.81 -27.79
N GLY A 713 12.43 -4.75 -28.30
CA GLY A 713 11.53 -5.59 -27.52
C GLY A 713 11.45 -6.98 -28.17
N ALA A 714 12.27 -7.93 -27.70
CA ALA A 714 12.46 -9.21 -28.34
C ALA A 714 12.29 -10.37 -27.36
N PHE A 715 11.37 -11.27 -27.66
CA PHE A 715 11.12 -12.48 -26.89
C PHE A 715 11.90 -13.68 -27.43
N ALA A 716 12.36 -14.54 -26.50
CA ALA A 716 12.86 -15.86 -26.83
C ALA A 716 12.44 -16.86 -25.75
N GLN A 717 12.18 -18.08 -26.14
CA GLN A 717 11.80 -19.17 -25.22
C GLN A 717 12.99 -20.09 -24.97
N HIS A 718 13.15 -20.50 -23.72
CA HIS A 718 14.20 -21.41 -23.31
C HIS A 718 13.61 -22.71 -22.80
N GLU A 719 14.24 -23.79 -23.23
CA GLU A 719 13.85 -25.16 -22.91
C GLU A 719 15.05 -25.92 -22.34
N THR A 720 14.76 -26.87 -21.48
CA THR A 720 15.74 -27.78 -20.87
C THR A 720 15.16 -29.18 -20.83
N GLN A 721 15.95 -30.18 -20.48
CA GLN A 721 15.43 -31.52 -20.15
C GLN A 721 14.77 -31.49 -18.77
N GLY A 722 13.54 -31.00 -18.71
CA GLY A 722 12.77 -30.77 -17.50
C GLY A 722 11.97 -29.47 -17.58
N ASP A 723 11.45 -29.02 -16.46
CA ASP A 723 10.60 -27.84 -16.33
C ASP A 723 11.31 -26.81 -15.42
N PHE A 724 11.23 -25.54 -15.78
CA PHE A 724 11.60 -24.43 -14.89
C PHE A 724 10.45 -24.11 -13.95
N GLU A 725 10.71 -23.92 -12.66
CA GLU A 725 9.66 -23.65 -11.65
C GLU A 725 9.81 -22.29 -10.94
N SER A 726 11.02 -21.75 -10.82
CA SER A 726 11.27 -20.44 -10.24
C SER A 726 12.52 -19.82 -10.84
N CYS A 727 12.61 -18.49 -10.81
CA CYS A 727 13.76 -17.74 -11.29
C CYS A 727 14.08 -16.55 -10.39
N ALA A 728 15.35 -16.26 -10.19
CA ALA A 728 15.80 -15.06 -9.49
C ALA A 728 17.15 -14.61 -10.07
N VAL A 729 17.39 -13.31 -10.02
CA VAL A 729 18.63 -12.69 -10.53
C VAL A 729 19.34 -11.98 -9.39
N VAL A 730 20.65 -12.16 -9.31
CA VAL A 730 21.51 -11.41 -8.39
C VAL A 730 22.78 -10.95 -9.12
N PRO A 731 23.30 -9.78 -8.78
CA PRO A 731 24.59 -9.33 -9.30
C PRO A 731 25.72 -10.20 -8.72
N GLU A 732 26.55 -10.73 -9.61
CA GLU A 732 27.78 -11.42 -9.27
C GLU A 732 28.92 -10.85 -10.11
N SER A 733 29.91 -10.28 -9.46
CA SER A 733 31.01 -9.57 -10.16
C SER A 733 30.52 -8.43 -11.06
N ASN A 734 30.62 -8.56 -12.38
CA ASN A 734 30.23 -7.54 -13.35
C ASN A 734 28.94 -7.88 -14.12
N GLU A 735 28.31 -9.00 -13.80
CA GLU A 735 27.13 -9.50 -14.50
C GLU A 735 26.00 -9.80 -13.52
N ASP A 736 24.77 -9.69 -13.99
CA ASP A 736 23.60 -10.13 -13.28
C ASP A 736 23.29 -11.59 -13.66
N ILE A 737 23.45 -12.48 -12.72
CA ILE A 737 23.36 -13.92 -12.94
C ILE A 737 21.98 -14.45 -12.59
N LEU A 738 21.42 -15.19 -13.52
CA LEU A 738 20.15 -15.87 -13.34
C LEU A 738 20.36 -17.21 -12.61
N TYR A 739 19.58 -17.41 -11.56
CA TYR A 739 19.40 -18.69 -10.90
C TYR A 739 17.98 -19.19 -11.17
N VAL A 740 17.86 -20.50 -11.34
CA VAL A 740 16.57 -21.15 -11.60
C VAL A 740 16.39 -22.40 -10.73
N VAL A 741 15.16 -22.72 -10.44
CA VAL A 741 14.80 -24.05 -9.96
C VAL A 741 14.32 -24.85 -11.14
N THR A 742 14.95 -26.03 -11.36
CA THR A 742 14.57 -26.93 -12.42
C THR A 742 14.07 -28.25 -11.85
N LYS A 743 12.89 -28.69 -12.32
CA LYS A 743 12.35 -30.01 -12.05
C LYS A 743 12.75 -30.95 -13.17
N ARG A 744 13.44 -32.03 -12.84
CA ARG A 744 13.98 -32.99 -13.80
C ARG A 744 13.57 -34.41 -13.47
N LYS A 745 13.46 -35.24 -14.50
CA LYS A 745 13.30 -36.68 -14.34
C LYS A 745 14.67 -37.34 -14.57
N ILE A 746 15.27 -37.86 -13.49
CA ILE A 746 16.54 -38.60 -13.53
C ILE A 746 16.24 -40.07 -13.23
N GLY A 747 16.33 -40.93 -14.25
CA GLY A 747 15.80 -42.28 -14.15
C GLY A 747 14.29 -42.29 -13.88
N GLU A 748 13.87 -42.94 -12.81
CA GLU A 748 12.45 -42.99 -12.38
C GLU A 748 12.11 -41.87 -11.38
N ASN A 749 13.08 -41.13 -10.84
CA ASN A 749 12.88 -40.14 -9.80
C ASN A 749 12.63 -38.75 -10.41
N THR A 750 11.67 -38.03 -9.84
CA THR A 750 11.53 -36.59 -10.06
C THR A 750 12.37 -35.87 -9.02
N VAL A 751 13.31 -35.05 -9.46
CA VAL A 751 14.24 -34.28 -8.61
C VAL A 751 14.21 -32.82 -8.99
N ARG A 752 14.55 -31.96 -8.04
CA ARG A 752 14.67 -30.52 -8.27
C ARG A 752 16.07 -30.05 -7.92
N PHE A 753 16.59 -29.20 -8.78
CA PHE A 753 17.92 -28.60 -8.61
C PHE A 753 17.81 -27.07 -8.63
N VAL A 754 18.60 -26.43 -7.79
CA VAL A 754 18.97 -25.04 -7.97
C VAL A 754 20.13 -25.00 -8.95
N GLU A 755 19.95 -24.29 -10.05
CA GLU A 755 20.94 -24.16 -11.12
C GLU A 755 21.26 -22.68 -11.36
N ARG A 756 22.53 -22.39 -11.65
CA ARG A 756 23.07 -21.06 -11.92
C ARG A 756 23.42 -20.94 -13.41
N MET A 757 22.93 -19.93 -14.09
CA MET A 757 23.37 -19.62 -15.45
C MET A 757 24.84 -19.22 -15.44
N ASN A 758 25.60 -19.67 -16.42
CA ASN A 758 26.99 -19.26 -16.61
C ASN A 758 27.07 -17.81 -17.09
N GLU A 759 28.28 -17.23 -16.98
CA GLU A 759 28.53 -15.85 -17.41
C GLU A 759 28.30 -15.69 -18.93
N TYR A 760 27.91 -14.49 -19.35
CA TYR A 760 27.73 -14.12 -20.77
C TYR A 760 29.08 -13.81 -21.43
N ILE A 761 29.99 -13.16 -20.70
CA ILE A 761 31.29 -12.72 -21.20
C ILE A 761 32.32 -13.75 -20.76
N ILE A 762 32.83 -14.49 -21.72
CA ILE A 762 33.79 -15.57 -21.50
C ILE A 762 35.06 -15.30 -22.30
N ASP A 763 36.20 -15.24 -21.61
CA ASP A 763 37.49 -14.93 -22.20
C ASP A 763 38.17 -16.17 -22.84
N LYS A 764 37.95 -17.34 -22.27
CA LYS A 764 38.66 -18.56 -22.68
C LYS A 764 37.71 -19.61 -23.22
N ASP A 765 38.11 -20.30 -24.27
CA ASP A 765 37.29 -21.34 -24.93
C ASP A 765 36.99 -22.53 -24.00
N GLU A 766 37.83 -22.79 -23.06
CA GLU A 766 37.67 -23.85 -22.06
C GLU A 766 36.64 -23.52 -20.98
N ASP A 767 36.17 -22.26 -20.88
CA ASP A 767 35.21 -21.79 -19.87
C ASP A 767 33.77 -21.79 -20.38
N TYR A 768 33.56 -22.03 -21.69
CA TYR A 768 32.24 -22.11 -22.25
C TYR A 768 31.40 -23.24 -21.63
N LEU A 769 30.23 -22.90 -21.14
CA LEU A 769 29.26 -23.84 -20.64
C LEU A 769 27.95 -23.72 -21.44
N PHE A 770 27.72 -24.65 -22.35
CA PHE A 770 26.49 -24.70 -23.18
C PHE A 770 25.75 -26.03 -22.96
N MET A 771 25.52 -26.37 -21.71
CA MET A 771 24.77 -27.54 -21.27
C MET A 771 24.10 -27.22 -19.93
N ASP A 772 23.04 -27.91 -19.59
CA ASP A 772 22.25 -27.68 -18.39
C ASP A 772 22.54 -28.70 -17.30
N CYS A 773 22.22 -28.38 -16.04
CA CYS A 773 22.50 -29.22 -14.88
C CYS A 773 23.97 -29.68 -14.84
N ALA A 774 24.87 -28.81 -15.28
CA ALA A 774 26.24 -29.16 -15.56
C ALA A 774 27.13 -29.18 -14.30
N GLY A 775 28.10 -30.08 -14.30
CA GLY A 775 29.22 -30.08 -13.39
C GLY A 775 30.52 -29.74 -14.11
N THR A 776 31.43 -29.06 -13.44
CA THR A 776 32.73 -28.67 -13.96
C THR A 776 33.82 -29.32 -13.14
N TYR A 777 34.71 -30.05 -13.81
CA TYR A 777 36.00 -30.47 -13.26
C TYR A 777 37.09 -29.52 -13.68
N SER A 778 37.90 -29.05 -12.76
CA SER A 778 39.11 -28.27 -13.03
C SER A 778 40.24 -28.76 -12.16
N GLY A 779 41.32 -29.21 -12.77
CA GLY A 779 42.49 -29.81 -12.04
C GLY A 779 43.44 -30.55 -12.94
N PRO A 780 44.30 -31.41 -12.39
CA PRO A 780 45.23 -32.19 -13.20
C PRO A 780 44.53 -33.00 -14.27
N ALA A 781 45.12 -33.07 -15.47
CA ALA A 781 44.52 -33.78 -16.60
C ALA A 781 44.18 -35.23 -16.28
N LYS A 782 42.90 -35.62 -16.47
CA LYS A 782 42.35 -36.97 -16.17
C LYS A 782 41.56 -37.48 -17.35
N THR A 783 41.50 -38.80 -17.45
CA THR A 783 40.63 -39.50 -18.40
C THR A 783 39.30 -39.93 -17.76
N GLU A 784 39.26 -40.15 -16.46
CA GLU A 784 38.04 -40.48 -15.72
C GLU A 784 37.54 -39.24 -14.94
N ILE A 785 36.35 -38.78 -15.20
CA ILE A 785 35.66 -37.70 -14.49
C ILE A 785 34.60 -38.32 -13.61
N SER A 786 34.69 -38.14 -12.31
CA SER A 786 33.79 -38.68 -11.30
C SER A 786 33.13 -37.58 -10.49
N GLY A 787 32.13 -37.91 -9.66
CA GLY A 787 31.42 -36.98 -8.81
C GLY A 787 30.18 -36.32 -9.49
N ILE A 788 29.71 -36.94 -10.56
CA ILE A 788 28.51 -36.48 -11.31
C ILE A 788 27.33 -37.46 -11.12
N SER A 789 27.14 -37.95 -9.92
CA SER A 789 26.12 -38.95 -9.57
C SER A 789 24.69 -38.48 -9.80
N TRP A 790 24.43 -37.15 -9.73
CA TRP A 790 23.11 -36.59 -9.99
C TRP A 790 22.67 -36.73 -11.45
N LEU A 791 23.55 -37.00 -12.40
CA LEU A 791 23.27 -37.29 -13.81
C LEU A 791 23.29 -38.78 -14.15
N ASN A 792 23.32 -39.67 -13.16
CA ASN A 792 23.46 -41.09 -13.40
C ASN A 792 22.34 -41.66 -14.27
N GLY A 793 22.70 -42.40 -15.31
CA GLY A 793 21.77 -42.91 -16.30
C GLY A 793 21.38 -41.94 -17.40
N MET A 794 21.76 -40.66 -17.29
CA MET A 794 21.45 -39.63 -18.32
C MET A 794 22.52 -39.60 -19.40
N LYS A 795 22.05 -39.29 -20.62
CA LYS A 795 22.93 -38.99 -21.76
C LYS A 795 23.40 -37.54 -21.61
N VAL A 796 24.71 -37.35 -21.54
CA VAL A 796 25.33 -36.04 -21.31
C VAL A 796 26.20 -35.59 -22.46
N SER A 797 26.24 -34.28 -22.71
CA SER A 797 27.23 -33.63 -23.54
C SER A 797 28.45 -33.29 -22.74
N ILE A 798 29.62 -33.30 -23.38
CA ILE A 798 30.91 -33.12 -22.75
C ILE A 798 31.73 -32.12 -23.54
N LEU A 799 32.25 -31.10 -22.82
CA LEU A 799 33.26 -30.16 -23.34
C LEU A 799 34.53 -30.33 -22.53
N ALA A 800 35.62 -30.80 -23.18
CA ALA A 800 36.91 -31.05 -22.54
C ALA A 800 37.97 -30.10 -23.12
N ASP A 801 38.64 -29.27 -22.27
CA ASP A 801 39.62 -28.26 -22.69
C ASP A 801 39.12 -27.46 -23.94
N GLY A 802 37.80 -27.09 -23.96
CA GLY A 802 37.15 -26.33 -25.03
C GLY A 802 36.84 -27.12 -26.31
N TYR A 803 37.04 -28.42 -26.40
CA TYR A 803 36.60 -29.25 -27.53
C TYR A 803 35.46 -30.21 -27.16
N CYS A 804 34.58 -30.47 -28.10
CA CYS A 804 33.44 -31.38 -27.93
C CYS A 804 33.91 -32.84 -27.94
N VAL A 805 33.52 -33.59 -26.94
CA VAL A 805 33.64 -35.04 -26.87
C VAL A 805 32.26 -35.66 -27.25
N PRO A 806 32.26 -36.84 -27.87
CA PRO A 806 30.96 -37.54 -28.16
C PRO A 806 30.18 -37.74 -26.86
N ASP A 807 28.84 -37.56 -26.95
CA ASP A 807 27.93 -37.75 -25.84
C ASP A 807 28.09 -39.16 -25.24
N GLN A 808 27.97 -39.26 -23.93
CA GLN A 808 28.08 -40.48 -23.15
C GLN A 808 26.88 -40.60 -22.20
N VAL A 809 26.63 -41.83 -21.73
CA VAL A 809 25.69 -42.07 -20.63
C VAL A 809 26.49 -42.17 -19.35
N VAL A 810 26.13 -41.39 -18.32
CA VAL A 810 26.79 -41.41 -17.02
C VAL A 810 26.50 -42.76 -16.33
N GLN A 811 27.56 -43.46 -15.95
CA GLN A 811 27.49 -44.76 -15.25
C GLN A 811 28.18 -44.67 -13.90
N ASN A 812 27.51 -45.00 -12.82
CA ASN A 812 28.03 -44.95 -11.45
C ASN A 812 28.65 -43.58 -11.10
N GLY A 813 28.03 -42.51 -11.58
CA GLY A 813 28.47 -41.12 -11.36
C GLY A 813 29.77 -40.76 -12.05
N LYS A 814 30.12 -41.43 -13.18
CA LYS A 814 31.40 -41.25 -13.90
C LYS A 814 31.18 -41.25 -15.41
N ILE A 815 32.13 -40.59 -16.10
CA ILE A 815 32.36 -40.68 -17.56
C ILE A 815 33.84 -40.94 -17.82
N THR A 816 34.14 -41.47 -19.03
CA THR A 816 35.53 -41.77 -19.44
C THR A 816 35.85 -41.02 -20.74
N LEU A 817 36.90 -40.22 -20.69
CA LEU A 817 37.40 -39.48 -21.84
C LEU A 817 38.44 -40.32 -22.62
N ARG A 818 38.48 -40.18 -23.93
CA ARG A 818 39.52 -40.82 -24.77
C ARG A 818 40.88 -40.17 -24.58
N ARG A 819 40.95 -38.92 -24.15
CA ARG A 819 42.15 -38.14 -23.87
C ARG A 819 41.99 -37.47 -22.50
N ALA A 820 43.10 -37.41 -21.77
CA ALA A 820 43.06 -36.65 -20.50
C ALA A 820 42.85 -35.15 -20.76
N ALA A 821 42.00 -34.54 -19.93
CA ALA A 821 41.70 -33.12 -19.97
C ALA A 821 41.76 -32.50 -18.60
N SER A 822 42.13 -31.24 -18.56
CA SER A 822 42.32 -30.46 -17.33
C SER A 822 41.05 -29.77 -16.88
N LYS A 823 40.29 -29.33 -17.83
CA LYS A 823 38.99 -28.69 -17.60
C LYS A 823 37.88 -29.40 -18.38
N VAL A 824 36.88 -29.92 -17.68
CA VAL A 824 35.83 -30.71 -18.30
C VAL A 824 34.49 -30.28 -17.76
N HIS A 825 33.60 -29.87 -18.66
CA HIS A 825 32.20 -29.61 -18.39
C HIS A 825 31.37 -30.82 -18.84
N VAL A 826 30.46 -31.25 -17.99
CA VAL A 826 29.55 -32.38 -18.26
C VAL A 826 28.15 -31.99 -17.87
N GLY A 827 27.19 -32.08 -18.76
CA GLY A 827 25.83 -31.70 -18.47
C GLY A 827 24.83 -32.20 -19.50
N LEU A 828 23.57 -31.88 -19.28
CA LEU A 828 22.46 -32.27 -20.18
C LEU A 828 22.49 -31.39 -21.45
N PRO A 829 22.43 -32.02 -22.64
CA PRO A 829 22.40 -31.27 -23.89
C PRO A 829 21.08 -30.52 -24.07
N TYR A 830 21.18 -29.37 -24.74
CA TYR A 830 20.02 -28.65 -25.28
C TYR A 830 20.31 -28.14 -26.69
N ASN A 831 19.27 -28.00 -27.52
CA ASN A 831 19.36 -27.40 -28.82
C ASN A 831 19.08 -25.89 -28.75
N SER A 832 19.83 -25.16 -29.59
CA SER A 832 19.53 -23.75 -29.84
C SER A 832 19.01 -23.61 -31.26
N ASP A 833 17.75 -23.24 -31.41
CA ASP A 833 17.02 -23.26 -32.64
C ASP A 833 16.55 -21.85 -33.05
N ILE A 834 16.77 -21.54 -34.32
CA ILE A 834 16.24 -20.35 -34.98
C ILE A 834 15.46 -20.80 -36.21
N GLN A 835 14.27 -20.25 -36.41
CA GLN A 835 13.49 -20.40 -37.62
C GLN A 835 13.10 -19.01 -38.14
N THR A 836 13.37 -18.75 -39.41
CA THR A 836 12.94 -17.48 -40.01
C THR A 836 11.42 -17.45 -40.19
N LEU A 837 10.85 -16.24 -40.25
CA LEU A 837 9.47 -16.05 -40.68
C LEU A 837 9.31 -16.52 -42.12
N PRO A 838 8.09 -16.79 -42.60
CA PRO A 838 7.82 -17.01 -44.03
C PRO A 838 8.43 -15.92 -44.87
N LEU A 839 9.13 -16.28 -45.92
CA LEU A 839 9.84 -15.30 -46.80
C LEU A 839 8.82 -14.43 -47.53
N ALA A 840 8.86 -13.13 -47.23
CA ALA A 840 8.14 -12.11 -47.98
C ALA A 840 9.03 -11.56 -49.12
N LEU A 841 8.57 -11.73 -50.36
CA LEU A 841 9.32 -11.33 -51.57
C LEU A 841 8.57 -10.21 -52.28
N GLN A 842 9.23 -9.12 -52.56
CA GLN A 842 8.64 -8.08 -53.41
C GLN A 842 8.70 -8.52 -54.86
N LEU A 843 7.64 -9.15 -55.34
CA LEU A 843 7.49 -9.57 -56.71
C LEU A 843 6.81 -8.47 -57.55
N GLN A 844 6.92 -8.58 -58.90
CA GLN A 844 6.32 -7.57 -59.81
C GLN A 844 4.78 -7.52 -59.69
N ASP A 845 4.15 -8.61 -59.25
CA ASP A 845 2.70 -8.71 -59.08
C ASP A 845 2.19 -8.16 -57.72
N LEU A 846 3.05 -7.61 -56.93
CA LEU A 846 2.73 -7.10 -55.57
C LEU A 846 2.18 -8.15 -54.59
N SER A 847 2.29 -9.44 -54.92
CA SER A 847 1.77 -10.57 -54.07
C SER A 847 2.64 -10.84 -52.82
N PHE A 848 3.77 -10.18 -52.68
CA PHE A 848 4.80 -10.45 -51.64
C PHE A 848 5.22 -11.94 -51.56
N GLY A 849 5.07 -12.69 -52.69
CA GLY A 849 5.40 -14.07 -52.78
C GLY A 849 4.39 -15.00 -52.05
N SER A 850 3.26 -14.48 -51.64
CA SER A 850 2.13 -15.24 -51.14
C SER A 850 1.59 -16.12 -52.30
N ASN A 851 1.25 -17.38 -52.03
CA ASN A 851 0.79 -18.31 -53.02
C ASN A 851 1.81 -18.75 -54.11
N HIS A 852 3.09 -18.40 -53.94
CA HIS A 852 4.20 -18.89 -54.75
C HIS A 852 5.00 -19.94 -53.97
N ARG A 853 5.34 -21.02 -54.64
CA ARG A 853 6.25 -22.02 -54.06
C ARG A 853 7.67 -21.53 -54.09
N LYS A 854 8.38 -21.77 -53.03
CA LYS A 854 9.74 -21.28 -52.75
C LYS A 854 10.66 -22.48 -52.54
N ASN A 855 11.78 -22.48 -53.25
CA ASN A 855 12.84 -23.48 -53.08
C ASN A 855 14.08 -22.80 -52.51
N ILE A 856 14.50 -23.19 -51.32
CA ILE A 856 15.71 -22.68 -50.70
C ILE A 856 16.87 -23.58 -51.11
N SER A 857 17.83 -23.02 -51.83
CA SER A 857 19.01 -23.76 -52.31
C SER A 857 20.28 -23.47 -51.52
N GLY A 858 20.32 -22.41 -50.75
CA GLY A 858 21.46 -22.06 -49.88
C GLY A 858 21.14 -21.01 -48.86
N VAL A 859 21.86 -21.03 -47.78
CA VAL A 859 21.79 -20.08 -46.70
C VAL A 859 23.18 -19.59 -46.29
N ALA A 860 23.41 -18.28 -46.41
CA ALA A 860 24.61 -17.66 -45.86
C ALA A 860 24.31 -17.00 -44.53
N VAL A 861 25.02 -17.40 -43.50
CA VAL A 861 24.84 -16.89 -42.13
C VAL A 861 26.07 -16.09 -41.71
N ARG A 862 25.87 -14.87 -41.31
CA ARG A 862 26.93 -14.03 -40.75
C ARG A 862 27.08 -14.33 -39.26
N MET A 863 28.18 -14.97 -38.95
CA MET A 863 28.50 -15.41 -37.58
C MET A 863 29.58 -14.53 -36.95
N ILE A 864 29.54 -14.41 -35.63
CA ILE A 864 30.56 -13.73 -34.81
C ILE A 864 31.05 -14.72 -33.76
N ASP A 865 32.33 -14.95 -33.68
CA ASP A 865 33.00 -15.84 -32.71
C ASP A 865 32.28 -17.18 -32.50
N SER A 866 31.89 -17.80 -33.59
CA SER A 866 31.06 -18.99 -33.60
C SER A 866 31.79 -20.21 -34.15
N ALA A 867 31.39 -21.41 -33.70
CA ALA A 867 32.10 -22.62 -34.11
C ALA A 867 31.50 -23.24 -35.39
N SER A 868 30.24 -23.65 -35.36
CA SER A 868 29.54 -24.22 -36.52
C SER A 868 28.02 -24.16 -36.32
N ILE A 869 27.29 -24.43 -37.38
CA ILE A 869 25.83 -24.48 -37.42
C ILE A 869 25.35 -25.67 -38.26
N LEU A 870 24.10 -26.09 -38.01
CA LEU A 870 23.30 -26.87 -38.93
C LEU A 870 22.24 -25.93 -39.50
N ALA A 871 22.01 -25.97 -40.80
CA ALA A 871 20.99 -25.18 -41.46
C ALA A 871 20.23 -26.03 -42.47
N GLY A 872 18.93 -25.76 -42.67
CA GLY A 872 18.09 -26.49 -43.56
C GLY A 872 16.74 -25.83 -43.81
N SER A 873 15.88 -26.44 -44.58
CA SER A 873 14.50 -26.01 -44.84
C SER A 873 13.54 -26.42 -43.70
N SER A 874 13.90 -27.44 -42.92
CA SER A 874 13.18 -27.88 -41.73
C SER A 874 14.15 -28.39 -40.66
N PHE A 875 13.66 -28.56 -39.42
CA PHE A 875 14.49 -29.14 -38.32
C PHE A 875 14.74 -30.65 -38.49
N ASP A 876 14.03 -31.31 -39.37
CA ASP A 876 14.22 -32.73 -39.70
C ASP A 876 15.23 -32.95 -40.84
N ASP A 877 15.52 -31.89 -41.62
CA ASP A 877 16.44 -31.89 -42.74
C ASP A 877 17.46 -30.76 -42.61
N LEU A 878 18.51 -31.03 -41.83
CA LEU A 878 19.56 -30.06 -41.51
C LEU A 878 20.92 -30.54 -42.07
N TYR A 879 21.62 -29.62 -42.65
CA TYR A 879 22.95 -29.83 -43.25
C TYR A 879 24.00 -29.16 -42.34
N GLN A 880 25.02 -29.90 -41.97
CA GLN A 880 26.06 -29.45 -41.08
C GLN A 880 27.21 -28.77 -41.83
N GLN A 881 27.55 -27.56 -41.48
CA GLN A 881 28.81 -27.00 -41.83
C GLN A 881 29.95 -27.67 -41.05
N PRO A 882 31.11 -28.02 -41.66
CA PRO A 882 32.21 -28.67 -40.96
C PRO A 882 32.67 -27.82 -39.74
N THR A 883 32.69 -28.42 -38.57
CA THR A 883 33.15 -27.75 -37.31
C THR A 883 34.64 -27.52 -37.29
N ARG A 884 35.42 -28.35 -38.00
CA ARG A 884 36.89 -28.35 -37.98
C ARG A 884 37.46 -28.29 -39.39
N GLY A 885 38.57 -27.62 -39.55
CA GLY A 885 39.33 -27.60 -40.78
C GLY A 885 40.67 -28.36 -40.59
N ARG A 886 41.73 -27.64 -40.26
CA ARG A 886 43.10 -28.18 -40.10
C ARG A 886 43.57 -28.22 -38.62
N GLU A 887 42.69 -27.99 -37.66
CA GLU A 887 43.02 -27.93 -36.23
C GLU A 887 43.41 -29.32 -35.71
N THR A 888 44.33 -29.32 -34.78
CA THR A 888 44.81 -30.56 -34.11
C THR A 888 43.65 -31.21 -33.35
N PRO A 889 43.41 -32.54 -33.51
CA PRO A 889 42.43 -33.24 -32.71
C PRO A 889 42.67 -33.09 -31.22
N GLY A 890 41.63 -32.70 -30.46
CA GLY A 890 41.70 -32.47 -28.99
C GLY A 890 41.98 -31.02 -28.62
N THR A 891 41.97 -30.09 -29.55
CA THR A 891 42.02 -28.66 -29.31
C THR A 891 40.66 -28.01 -29.61
N PRO A 892 40.37 -26.85 -29.04
CA PRO A 892 39.14 -26.12 -29.38
C PRO A 892 39.00 -25.89 -30.92
N PRO A 893 37.78 -25.97 -31.48
CA PRO A 893 37.57 -25.58 -32.88
C PRO A 893 37.83 -24.08 -33.03
N LYS A 894 38.42 -23.67 -34.16
CA LYS A 894 38.69 -22.27 -34.43
C LYS A 894 37.39 -21.49 -34.56
N LYS A 895 37.21 -20.46 -33.77
CA LYS A 895 36.07 -19.53 -33.91
C LYS A 895 36.12 -18.83 -35.26
N ARG A 896 34.97 -18.62 -35.87
CA ARG A 896 34.79 -18.04 -37.17
C ARG A 896 34.04 -16.73 -37.08
N ASN A 897 34.47 -15.77 -37.89
CA ASN A 897 33.87 -14.44 -38.06
C ASN A 897 33.61 -14.19 -39.54
N GLY A 898 32.42 -13.77 -39.92
CA GLY A 898 32.06 -13.45 -41.28
C GLY A 898 30.87 -14.23 -41.83
N GLU A 899 30.68 -14.23 -43.11
CA GLU A 899 29.61 -14.98 -43.80
C GLU A 899 30.03 -16.39 -44.12
N PHE A 900 29.13 -17.33 -43.83
CA PHE A 900 29.34 -18.77 -44.12
C PHE A 900 28.11 -19.32 -44.81
N GLU A 901 28.33 -19.85 -46.02
CA GLU A 901 27.32 -20.52 -46.83
C GLU A 901 27.14 -21.98 -46.43
N VAL A 902 25.88 -22.39 -46.32
CA VAL A 902 25.46 -23.78 -46.18
C VAL A 902 24.55 -24.11 -47.33
N ASP A 903 24.99 -25.06 -48.17
CA ASP A 903 24.17 -25.58 -49.26
C ASP A 903 23.08 -26.49 -48.69
N ILE A 904 21.87 -26.28 -49.14
CA ILE A 904 20.68 -26.99 -48.69
C ILE A 904 20.09 -27.77 -49.83
N ALA A 905 19.67 -28.99 -49.63
CA ALA A 905 18.98 -29.74 -50.63
C ALA A 905 17.68 -29.07 -51.08
N ALA A 906 17.45 -28.99 -52.33
CA ALA A 906 16.31 -28.32 -52.92
C ALA A 906 14.98 -28.94 -52.40
N SER A 907 14.15 -28.08 -51.78
CA SER A 907 12.85 -28.47 -51.26
C SER A 907 11.84 -27.34 -51.50
N TRP A 908 10.81 -27.63 -52.28
CA TRP A 908 9.75 -26.68 -52.56
C TRP A 908 8.74 -26.58 -51.40
N THR A 909 8.70 -25.47 -50.77
CA THR A 909 7.77 -25.16 -49.68
C THR A 909 6.95 -23.91 -49.99
N ASP A 910 5.79 -23.75 -49.36
CA ASP A 910 4.94 -22.58 -49.58
C ASP A 910 5.49 -21.37 -48.76
N ASP A 911 6.07 -21.62 -47.59
CA ASP A 911 6.55 -20.56 -46.68
C ASP A 911 8.01 -20.13 -46.94
N GLY A 912 8.86 -21.03 -47.45
CA GLY A 912 10.28 -20.76 -47.68
C GLY A 912 11.04 -20.40 -46.42
N GLN A 913 10.79 -21.08 -45.33
CA GLN A 913 11.45 -20.82 -44.04
C GLN A 913 12.81 -21.51 -43.98
N VAL A 914 13.74 -20.90 -43.25
CA VAL A 914 15.05 -21.47 -42.93
C VAL A 914 15.12 -21.82 -41.48
N CYS A 915 15.60 -23.03 -41.18
CA CYS A 915 15.89 -23.53 -39.83
C CYS A 915 17.39 -23.59 -39.59
N ILE A 916 17.84 -23.04 -38.46
CA ILE A 916 19.24 -23.10 -38.03
C ILE A 916 19.27 -23.73 -36.63
N ARG A 917 20.15 -24.70 -36.41
CA ARG A 917 20.33 -25.39 -35.13
C ARG A 917 21.79 -25.43 -34.69
N GLN A 918 22.03 -25.28 -33.42
CA GLN A 918 23.26 -25.64 -32.74
C GLN A 918 22.95 -26.64 -31.64
N SER A 919 23.43 -27.87 -31.81
CA SER A 919 23.29 -28.94 -30.81
C SER A 919 24.57 -29.21 -30.03
N ALA A 920 25.75 -29.00 -30.65
CA ALA A 920 27.03 -29.18 -29.96
C ALA A 920 27.22 -28.10 -28.90
N PRO A 921 27.88 -28.38 -27.77
CA PRO A 921 28.14 -27.41 -26.68
C PRO A 921 29.21 -26.37 -27.06
N LEU A 922 29.02 -25.67 -28.15
CA LEU A 922 29.92 -24.68 -28.74
C LEU A 922 29.23 -23.31 -28.92
N PRO A 923 30.00 -22.21 -28.94
CA PRO A 923 29.43 -20.87 -29.08
C PRO A 923 28.77 -20.64 -30.44
N LEU A 924 27.68 -19.90 -30.44
CA LEU A 924 26.96 -19.43 -31.64
C LEU A 924 26.45 -18.02 -31.42
N LYS A 925 26.82 -17.10 -32.31
CA LYS A 925 26.28 -15.74 -32.39
C LYS A 925 26.02 -15.41 -33.86
N ILE A 926 24.78 -15.09 -34.19
CA ILE A 926 24.32 -14.81 -35.55
C ILE A 926 23.89 -13.34 -35.61
N SER A 927 24.41 -12.61 -36.61
CA SER A 927 24.05 -11.21 -36.80
C SER A 927 23.08 -10.99 -37.97
N SER A 928 23.21 -11.79 -39.05
CA SER A 928 22.31 -11.72 -40.20
C SER A 928 22.25 -13.04 -40.95
N ILE A 929 21.20 -13.20 -41.75
CA ILE A 929 20.95 -14.37 -42.58
C ILE A 929 20.64 -13.94 -44.00
N THR A 930 21.32 -14.53 -44.98
CA THR A 930 21.01 -14.33 -46.41
C THR A 930 20.49 -15.66 -46.95
N VAL A 931 19.33 -15.63 -47.55
CA VAL A 931 18.68 -16.83 -48.11
C VAL A 931 18.75 -16.77 -49.65
N THR A 932 19.23 -17.84 -50.25
CA THR A 932 19.15 -18.05 -51.71
C THR A 932 17.89 -18.84 -52.03
N CYS A 933 16.97 -18.23 -52.75
CA CYS A 933 15.64 -18.76 -52.96
C CYS A 933 15.24 -18.69 -54.45
N ASP A 934 14.72 -19.79 -54.97
CA ASP A 934 14.02 -19.84 -56.26
C ASP A 934 12.51 -19.80 -56.03
N VAL A 935 11.79 -19.06 -56.88
CA VAL A 935 10.36 -18.85 -56.77
C VAL A 935 9.68 -19.22 -58.06
N VAL A 936 8.58 -19.99 -58.01
CA VAL A 936 7.74 -20.41 -59.11
C VAL A 936 6.30 -20.02 -58.92
#